data_406c8f6d2f3d269ecf24c740790003e1
#
_entry.id   406c8f6d2f3d269ecf24c740790003e1
#
_cell.length_a   1.000
_cell.length_b   1.000
_cell.length_c   1.000
_cell.angle_alpha   90.00
_cell.angle_beta   90.00
_cell.angle_gamma   90.00
#
_symmetry.space_group_name_H-M   'P 1'
#
loop_
_entity.id
_entity.type
_entity.pdbx_description
1 polymer ?
#
loop_
_entity_poly.entity_id
_entity_poly.type
_entity_poly.pdbx_seq_one_letter_code
_entity_poly.pdbx_strand_id
1 'polypeptide(L)'
;MTPPDTSAGTGTDAGTEKAIATARVPVSLPGTADGTGPSPAPPEWEDACRDVAALLRASPAGTGSLTEVAALGVRDELSQEAVPAGDLAPRVHLYGHHALIGPFPRQDGARRDGGVPCPRCLARRWQSVRGRALRDALELGSGTRAAGQPPYAVPFLTDAMAALLAAHSEEDPAADGPFPAVHLLDLETLRAGRHLLVPDPECPDCGRRVPDSPEAAEFTLRPAPKHRPGAFRVRPVSEYELPVTAFAGPVCGALGPGVVHDVASASTSATVGCFELRSGEYLRETFWGGHADSYADSERIGVLEGLERAAGMRARGRSPQVRASLAALGDEALDPRACGLYAEEFHRANPRVVPFSPDREITWVWGYSLRDRRPLLVPEVLTYYSAPGLENRFVQESSNGCASGGSPEEAVYHGLMEVIERDAFLLAWYGRAALPEIDPQSSKDPRTRQMVDRLAMYGYEARFFDTRITFPVPVVTAVAVRTDGGTGTLCFGAGAGLDPEAALAGGLCEIATDAVNIRGRAERDGVRLRAMAADFGKVLALHDHPLVYGLPEMASHASFLLGRRGPKLPMAELYAPGARMLPVSDDLRDDVERCVEAVTGAGFDVIVVDQTLPEQRDLGLHTVCVIVPGLLPIDFGWQRQRALRMPRMRTALHAAGLRERELRADDLNPAPHPFP
;
A
#
# COMPACT_ATOMS: atom_id res chain seq x y z
N MET A 1 49.05 28.60 -0.43
CA MET A 1 48.52 27.69 -1.44
C MET A 1 47.21 27.17 -0.91
N THR A 2 46.16 27.84 -1.21
CA THR A 2 44.75 27.46 -0.91
C THR A 2 44.24 26.56 -2.03
N PRO A 3 43.56 25.46 -1.72
CA PRO A 3 42.87 24.68 -2.75
C PRO A 3 41.50 25.29 -3.08
N PRO A 4 40.98 25.08 -4.29
CA PRO A 4 39.78 25.74 -4.74
C PRO A 4 38.51 25.07 -4.22
N ASP A 5 37.56 25.93 -3.99
CA ASP A 5 36.16 25.71 -3.64
C ASP A 5 35.46 24.98 -4.78
N THR A 6 34.94 23.77 -4.52
CA THR A 6 34.00 23.08 -5.41
C THR A 6 32.71 22.80 -4.66
N SER A 7 31.88 23.82 -4.54
CA SER A 7 30.47 23.68 -4.19
C SER A 7 29.70 23.19 -5.43
N ALA A 8 29.58 21.88 -5.59
CA ALA A 8 28.56 21.30 -6.46
C ALA A 8 27.33 21.02 -5.58
N GLY A 9 26.35 21.93 -5.70
CA GLY A 9 25.05 21.74 -5.08
C GLY A 9 24.32 20.58 -5.73
N THR A 10 24.11 19.53 -5.00
CA THR A 10 23.07 18.55 -5.28
C THR A 10 21.76 19.07 -4.72
N GLY A 11 21.02 19.77 -5.58
CA GLY A 11 19.63 20.12 -5.34
C GLY A 11 18.79 18.85 -5.32
N THR A 12 18.56 18.29 -4.17
CA THR A 12 17.46 17.36 -3.94
C THR A 12 16.20 18.19 -3.76
N ASP A 13 15.33 17.93 -4.68
CA ASP A 13 14.10 18.63 -5.00
C ASP A 13 13.20 18.88 -3.76
N ALA A 14 13.15 20.13 -3.33
CA ALA A 14 12.19 20.64 -2.34
C ALA A 14 10.77 20.83 -2.93
N GLY A 15 10.51 20.27 -4.12
CA GLY A 15 9.26 20.45 -4.86
C GLY A 15 8.09 19.60 -4.40
N THR A 16 8.33 18.44 -3.79
CA THR A 16 7.29 17.46 -3.44
C THR A 16 6.55 17.79 -2.14
N GLU A 17 7.14 18.53 -1.23
CA GLU A 17 6.50 18.86 0.06
C GLU A 17 5.48 20.03 0.00
N LYS A 18 5.48 20.84 -1.03
CA LYS A 18 4.54 21.97 -1.14
C LYS A 18 3.13 21.61 -1.63
N ALA A 19 2.94 20.46 -2.22
CA ALA A 19 1.64 20.05 -2.77
C ALA A 19 0.60 19.58 -1.73
N ILE A 20 1.04 19.27 -0.50
CA ILE A 20 0.14 18.72 0.54
C ILE A 20 -0.46 19.82 1.44
N ALA A 21 0.13 21.02 1.48
CA ALA A 21 -0.23 22.04 2.48
C ALA A 21 -1.28 23.07 2.04
N THR A 22 -1.72 23.09 0.79
CA THR A 22 -2.71 24.08 0.33
C THR A 22 -3.78 23.46 -0.57
N ALA A 23 -4.68 22.67 0.02
CA ALA A 23 -5.99 22.44 -0.58
C ALA A 23 -6.82 23.74 -0.48
N ARG A 24 -6.46 24.77 -1.25
CA ARG A 24 -7.38 25.84 -1.59
C ARG A 24 -8.33 25.31 -2.66
N VAL A 25 -9.60 25.32 -2.32
CA VAL A 25 -10.73 24.99 -3.15
C VAL A 25 -10.63 25.69 -4.50
N PRO A 26 -10.65 24.98 -5.63
CA PRO A 26 -10.84 25.63 -6.93
C PRO A 26 -12.30 26.07 -7.09
N VAL A 27 -12.43 27.27 -7.57
CA VAL A 27 -13.66 27.85 -8.09
C VAL A 27 -14.22 26.96 -9.22
N SER A 28 -15.53 26.87 -9.29
CA SER A 28 -16.33 26.14 -10.29
C SER A 28 -15.75 26.26 -11.69
N LEU A 29 -15.45 25.11 -12.30
CA LEU A 29 -15.14 25.05 -13.72
C LEU A 29 -16.40 25.21 -14.57
N PRO A 30 -16.31 25.86 -15.75
CA PRO A 30 -17.40 25.86 -16.69
C PRO A 30 -17.69 24.46 -17.22
N GLY A 31 -18.94 24.21 -17.55
CA GLY A 31 -19.51 22.92 -17.91
C GLY A 31 -18.69 22.10 -18.91
N THR A 32 -18.82 20.81 -18.75
CA THR A 32 -18.36 19.76 -19.66
C THR A 32 -18.68 20.12 -21.09
N ALA A 33 -17.63 20.29 -21.89
CA ALA A 33 -17.79 20.35 -23.35
C ALA A 33 -18.25 18.99 -23.85
N ASP A 34 -19.29 19.00 -24.63
CA ASP A 34 -19.88 17.87 -25.32
C ASP A 34 -18.85 17.01 -26.06
N GLY A 35 -19.06 15.72 -25.97
CA GLY A 35 -18.47 14.59 -26.65
C GLY A 35 -17.67 14.87 -27.93
N THR A 36 -16.37 15.05 -27.77
CA THR A 36 -15.43 14.77 -28.83
C THR A 36 -14.66 13.52 -28.43
N GLY A 37 -14.81 12.45 -29.21
CA GLY A 37 -14.01 11.22 -29.07
C GLY A 37 -12.50 11.52 -29.01
N PRO A 38 -11.66 10.53 -28.71
CA PRO A 38 -10.23 10.72 -28.51
C PRO A 38 -9.65 11.51 -29.69
N SER A 39 -8.99 12.63 -29.36
CA SER A 39 -8.39 13.50 -30.39
C SER A 39 -7.40 12.66 -31.21
N PRO A 40 -7.44 12.67 -32.54
CA PRO A 40 -6.51 11.89 -33.35
C PRO A 40 -5.06 12.25 -33.03
N ALA A 41 -4.16 11.29 -33.24
CA ALA A 41 -2.72 11.56 -33.11
C ALA A 41 -2.33 12.72 -34.05
N PRO A 42 -1.31 13.53 -33.70
CA PRO A 42 -0.80 14.52 -34.63
C PRO A 42 -0.42 13.85 -35.96
N PRO A 43 -0.74 14.46 -37.12
CA PRO A 43 -0.52 13.84 -38.44
C PRO A 43 0.93 13.37 -38.66
N GLU A 44 1.89 14.08 -38.15
CA GLU A 44 3.32 13.76 -38.19
C GLU A 44 3.67 12.46 -37.50
N TRP A 45 2.97 12.10 -36.41
CA TRP A 45 3.17 10.82 -35.71
C TRP A 45 2.50 9.67 -36.44
N GLU A 46 1.34 9.90 -37.07
CA GLU A 46 0.68 8.91 -37.93
C GLU A 46 1.53 8.58 -39.15
N ASP A 47 2.13 9.60 -39.77
CA ASP A 47 3.01 9.42 -40.92
C ASP A 47 4.29 8.65 -40.51
N ALA A 48 4.95 9.02 -39.43
CA ALA A 48 6.11 8.30 -38.93
C ALA A 48 5.83 6.82 -38.60
N CYS A 49 4.72 6.53 -37.94
CA CYS A 49 4.30 5.15 -37.66
C CYS A 49 4.05 4.36 -38.95
N ARG A 50 3.43 4.98 -39.96
CA ARG A 50 3.18 4.37 -41.27
C ARG A 50 4.48 4.07 -42.01
N ASP A 51 5.43 5.01 -42.01
CA ASP A 51 6.73 4.88 -42.66
C ASP A 51 7.57 3.78 -42.00
N VAL A 52 7.67 3.76 -40.67
CA VAL A 52 8.35 2.70 -39.92
C VAL A 52 7.71 1.34 -40.22
N ALA A 53 6.39 1.25 -40.22
CA ALA A 53 5.68 -0.01 -40.52
C ALA A 53 5.96 -0.48 -41.98
N ALA A 54 6.07 0.45 -42.93
CA ALA A 54 6.40 0.12 -44.31
C ALA A 54 7.83 -0.42 -44.45
N LEU A 55 8.80 0.21 -43.77
CA LEU A 55 10.19 -0.24 -43.78
C LEU A 55 10.38 -1.57 -43.05
N LEU A 56 9.68 -1.80 -41.91
CA LEU A 56 9.71 -3.08 -41.23
C LEU A 56 9.21 -4.23 -42.10
N ARG A 57 8.15 -3.99 -42.89
CA ARG A 57 7.64 -4.97 -43.87
C ARG A 57 8.64 -5.27 -45.00
N ALA A 58 9.46 -4.28 -45.37
CA ALA A 58 10.44 -4.41 -46.44
C ALA A 58 11.79 -5.00 -45.94
N SER A 59 12.03 -5.04 -44.63
CA SER A 59 13.27 -5.55 -44.06
C SER A 59 13.46 -7.07 -44.32
N PRO A 60 14.64 -7.51 -44.76
CA PRO A 60 14.96 -8.95 -44.96
C PRO A 60 14.85 -9.79 -43.67
N ALA A 61 15.03 -9.15 -42.50
CA ALA A 61 14.84 -9.74 -41.18
C ALA A 61 13.37 -9.76 -40.76
N GLY A 62 12.48 -9.17 -41.56
CA GLY A 62 11.04 -9.12 -41.28
C GLY A 62 10.44 -10.52 -41.21
N THR A 63 9.72 -10.81 -40.16
CA THR A 63 9.10 -12.13 -39.89
C THR A 63 7.87 -12.42 -40.78
N GLY A 64 7.62 -11.63 -41.82
CA GLY A 64 6.43 -11.79 -42.70
C GLY A 64 5.09 -11.50 -42.01
N SER A 65 5.08 -11.26 -40.72
CA SER A 65 3.91 -10.90 -39.93
C SER A 65 3.65 -9.40 -39.99
N LEU A 66 2.39 -9.00 -40.10
CA LEU A 66 1.97 -7.61 -40.04
C LEU A 66 2.31 -7.04 -38.67
N THR A 67 3.37 -6.23 -38.59
CA THR A 67 3.75 -5.51 -37.38
C THR A 67 3.02 -4.16 -37.36
N GLU A 68 2.14 -3.98 -36.40
CA GLU A 68 1.48 -2.70 -36.17
C GLU A 68 2.42 -1.78 -35.40
N VAL A 69 2.58 -0.54 -35.85
CA VAL A 69 3.35 0.53 -35.22
C VAL A 69 2.40 1.59 -34.68
N ALA A 70 2.53 1.96 -33.42
CA ALA A 70 1.69 2.98 -32.78
C ALA A 70 2.56 4.02 -32.04
N ALA A 71 2.03 5.23 -31.87
CA ALA A 71 2.68 6.28 -31.08
C ALA A 71 2.17 6.27 -29.64
N LEU A 72 3.07 6.49 -28.66
CA LEU A 72 2.75 6.74 -27.26
C LEU A 72 2.82 8.23 -26.94
N GLY A 73 2.08 8.68 -25.91
CA GLY A 73 2.06 10.08 -25.50
C GLY A 73 1.19 10.99 -26.37
N VAL A 74 0.38 10.41 -27.24
CA VAL A 74 -0.54 11.14 -28.13
C VAL A 74 -2.01 11.02 -27.73
N ARG A 75 -2.36 9.98 -26.97
CA ARG A 75 -3.70 9.74 -26.44
C ARG A 75 -3.65 9.21 -25.01
N ASP A 76 -4.79 9.24 -24.30
CA ASP A 76 -4.91 8.61 -22.99
C ASP A 76 -5.04 7.08 -23.10
N GLU A 77 -3.96 6.37 -22.76
CA GLU A 77 -3.91 4.91 -22.75
C GLU A 77 -4.58 4.29 -21.52
N LEU A 78 -4.80 5.07 -20.46
CA LEU A 78 -5.46 4.63 -19.23
C LEU A 78 -6.99 4.69 -19.31
N SER A 79 -7.53 5.28 -20.36
CA SER A 79 -8.98 5.31 -20.59
C SER A 79 -9.57 3.89 -20.66
N GLN A 80 -10.83 3.76 -20.23
CA GLN A 80 -11.55 2.49 -20.25
C GLN A 80 -12.23 2.21 -21.60
N GLU A 81 -12.08 3.12 -22.58
CA GLU A 81 -12.64 2.90 -23.90
C GLU A 81 -11.93 1.75 -24.60
N ALA A 82 -12.71 0.75 -24.97
CA ALA A 82 -12.21 -0.36 -25.76
C ALA A 82 -11.79 0.15 -27.16
N VAL A 83 -10.54 -0.10 -27.53
CA VAL A 83 -10.11 0.01 -28.91
C VAL A 83 -10.36 -1.36 -29.53
N PRO A 84 -10.96 -1.45 -30.75
CA PRO A 84 -11.15 -2.74 -31.39
C PRO A 84 -9.85 -3.54 -31.35
N ALA A 85 -9.94 -4.76 -30.83
CA ALA A 85 -8.78 -5.65 -30.73
C ALA A 85 -8.25 -5.91 -32.15
N GLY A 86 -7.10 -5.35 -32.45
CA GLY A 86 -6.30 -5.82 -33.60
C GLY A 86 -5.66 -7.16 -33.24
N ASP A 87 -5.18 -7.88 -34.23
CA ASP A 87 -4.46 -9.13 -34.01
C ASP A 87 -3.38 -8.95 -32.91
N LEU A 88 -3.24 -9.96 -32.05
CA LEU A 88 -2.26 -10.01 -30.95
C LEU A 88 -0.80 -10.08 -31.44
N ALA A 89 -0.51 -9.58 -32.64
CA ALA A 89 0.84 -9.51 -33.19
C ALA A 89 1.75 -8.60 -32.38
N PRO A 90 3.04 -8.88 -32.27
CA PRO A 90 4.00 -8.00 -31.64
C PRO A 90 3.92 -6.60 -32.24
N ARG A 91 3.81 -5.57 -31.37
CA ARG A 91 3.72 -4.17 -31.77
C ARG A 91 5.01 -3.45 -31.49
N VAL A 92 5.30 -2.44 -32.31
CA VAL A 92 6.31 -1.41 -32.02
C VAL A 92 5.60 -0.15 -31.60
N HIS A 93 5.99 0.41 -30.47
CA HIS A 93 5.47 1.69 -29.98
C HIS A 93 6.58 2.72 -30.03
N LEU A 94 6.32 3.87 -30.64
CA LEU A 94 7.26 4.97 -30.78
C LEU A 94 6.92 6.08 -29.80
N TYR A 95 7.92 6.66 -29.13
CA TYR A 95 7.79 7.91 -28.39
C TYR A 95 9.15 8.64 -28.31
N GLY A 96 9.18 9.93 -28.62
CA GLY A 96 10.44 10.66 -28.71
C GLY A 96 11.46 9.92 -29.59
N HIS A 97 12.66 9.71 -29.07
CA HIS A 97 13.73 8.96 -29.76
C HIS A 97 13.80 7.48 -29.37
N HIS A 98 12.69 6.88 -28.96
CA HIS A 98 12.65 5.51 -28.48
C HIS A 98 11.61 4.67 -29.22
N ALA A 99 11.91 3.37 -29.33
CA ALA A 99 10.95 2.36 -29.73
C ALA A 99 10.82 1.30 -28.61
N LEU A 100 9.59 1.02 -28.23
CA LEU A 100 9.23 -0.14 -27.39
C LEU A 100 8.75 -1.27 -28.27
N ILE A 101 9.39 -2.43 -28.15
CA ILE A 101 9.18 -3.59 -29.03
C ILE A 101 8.67 -4.74 -28.17
N GLY A 102 7.48 -5.25 -28.46
CA GLY A 102 6.77 -6.26 -27.70
C GLY A 102 5.39 -5.78 -27.19
N PRO A 103 4.74 -6.48 -26.25
CA PRO A 103 5.22 -7.67 -25.56
C PRO A 103 5.25 -8.90 -26.45
N PHE A 104 6.12 -9.83 -26.12
CA PHE A 104 6.25 -11.07 -26.85
C PHE A 104 5.55 -12.20 -26.06
N PRO A 105 4.55 -12.86 -26.62
CA PRO A 105 3.85 -13.95 -25.95
C PRO A 105 4.80 -15.12 -25.69
N ARG A 106 4.70 -15.71 -24.51
CA ARG A 106 5.42 -16.95 -24.18
C ARG A 106 4.90 -18.12 -25.03
N GLN A 107 5.79 -18.97 -25.47
CA GLN A 107 5.44 -20.13 -26.31
C GLN A 107 4.84 -21.31 -25.52
N ASP A 108 4.95 -21.30 -24.18
CA ASP A 108 4.54 -22.41 -23.31
C ASP A 108 3.00 -22.58 -23.21
N GLY A 109 2.23 -21.68 -23.77
CA GLY A 109 0.76 -21.76 -23.82
C GLY A 109 0.06 -21.85 -22.45
N ALA A 110 0.82 -21.74 -21.35
CA ALA A 110 0.25 -21.81 -20.01
C ALA A 110 -0.69 -20.63 -19.79
N ARG A 111 -1.98 -20.92 -19.69
CA ARG A 111 -3.01 -19.94 -19.31
C ARG A 111 -2.79 -19.62 -17.84
N ARG A 112 -2.39 -18.39 -17.54
CA ARG A 112 -2.33 -17.84 -16.19
C ARG A 112 -3.63 -17.10 -15.89
N ASP A 113 -4.00 -17.05 -14.63
CA ASP A 113 -5.21 -16.34 -14.19
C ASP A 113 -5.10 -14.84 -14.47
N GLY A 114 -3.91 -14.25 -14.37
CA GLY A 114 -3.61 -12.86 -14.72
C GLY A 114 -3.63 -12.55 -16.21
N GLY A 115 -3.71 -13.59 -17.08
CA GLY A 115 -3.67 -13.44 -18.52
C GLY A 115 -2.27 -13.18 -19.08
N VAL A 116 -2.20 -13.08 -20.41
CA VAL A 116 -0.98 -12.66 -21.12
C VAL A 116 -1.10 -11.17 -21.40
N PRO A 117 -0.14 -10.33 -20.98
CA PRO A 117 -0.22 -8.91 -21.22
C PRO A 117 -0.18 -8.63 -22.74
N CYS A 118 -1.10 -7.79 -23.19
CA CYS A 118 -1.24 -7.37 -24.57
C CYS A 118 -0.48 -6.05 -24.84
N PRO A 119 -0.35 -5.59 -26.09
CA PRO A 119 0.23 -4.29 -26.41
C PRO A 119 -0.43 -3.10 -25.67
N ARG A 120 -1.72 -3.18 -25.41
CA ARG A 120 -2.43 -2.17 -24.62
C ARG A 120 -1.97 -2.15 -23.16
N CYS A 121 -1.65 -3.30 -22.55
CA CYS A 121 -1.05 -3.34 -21.24
C CYS A 121 0.28 -2.58 -21.22
N LEU A 122 1.13 -2.75 -22.24
CA LEU A 122 2.38 -2.01 -22.37
C LEU A 122 2.15 -0.50 -22.43
N ALA A 123 1.24 -0.04 -23.29
CA ALA A 123 0.93 1.37 -23.44
C ALA A 123 0.39 1.97 -22.12
N ARG A 124 -0.50 1.26 -21.43
CA ARG A 124 -1.06 1.66 -20.13
C ARG A 124 0.01 1.72 -19.03
N ARG A 125 0.85 0.68 -18.90
CA ARG A 125 1.95 0.65 -17.93
C ARG A 125 2.99 1.74 -18.25
N TRP A 126 3.30 1.96 -19.52
CA TRP A 126 4.17 3.06 -19.95
C TRP A 126 3.62 4.41 -19.49
N GLN A 127 2.33 4.71 -19.73
CA GLN A 127 1.74 5.98 -19.32
C GLN A 127 1.71 6.13 -17.79
N SER A 128 1.41 5.06 -17.05
CA SER A 128 1.29 5.09 -15.58
C SER A 128 2.57 5.49 -14.86
N VAL A 129 3.75 5.27 -15.47
CA VAL A 129 5.06 5.66 -14.92
C VAL A 129 5.59 6.97 -15.49
N ARG A 130 4.78 7.73 -16.22
CA ARG A 130 5.16 9.07 -16.73
C ARG A 130 4.95 10.15 -15.68
N GLY A 131 5.75 11.21 -15.78
CA GLY A 131 5.63 12.35 -14.89
C GLY A 131 4.29 13.08 -15.04
N ARG A 132 3.87 13.75 -13.98
CA ARG A 132 2.57 14.40 -13.82
C ARG A 132 2.17 15.29 -15.01
N ALA A 133 3.11 16.09 -15.55
CA ALA A 133 2.81 17.03 -16.63
C ALA A 133 2.28 16.32 -17.89
N LEU A 134 2.89 15.20 -18.29
CA LEU A 134 2.43 14.40 -19.43
C LEU A 134 1.13 13.69 -19.11
N ARG A 135 0.98 13.16 -17.91
CA ARG A 135 -0.25 12.50 -17.48
C ARG A 135 -1.43 13.45 -17.42
N ASP A 136 -1.25 14.67 -16.89
CA ASP A 136 -2.30 15.70 -16.89
C ASP A 136 -2.70 16.10 -18.31
N ALA A 137 -1.73 16.20 -19.23
CA ALA A 137 -2.00 16.50 -20.64
C ALA A 137 -2.80 15.41 -21.35
N LEU A 138 -2.50 14.15 -21.08
CA LEU A 138 -3.18 12.99 -21.69
C LEU A 138 -4.54 12.69 -21.04
N GLU A 139 -4.57 12.66 -19.71
CA GLU A 139 -5.74 12.19 -18.94
C GLU A 139 -6.79 13.29 -18.69
N LEU A 140 -6.39 14.57 -18.67
CA LEU A 140 -7.27 15.70 -18.40
C LEU A 140 -7.37 16.70 -19.57
N GLY A 141 -6.56 16.50 -20.62
CA GLY A 141 -6.48 17.44 -21.73
C GLY A 141 -5.86 18.80 -21.35
N SER A 142 -5.18 18.88 -20.21
CA SER A 142 -4.55 20.12 -19.71
C SER A 142 -3.08 20.21 -20.13
N GLY A 143 -2.68 21.32 -20.74
CA GLY A 143 -1.29 21.54 -21.14
C GLY A 143 -0.92 20.95 -22.50
N THR A 144 0.38 20.75 -22.72
CA THR A 144 0.92 20.29 -24.00
C THR A 144 1.13 18.78 -24.00
N ARG A 145 0.56 18.10 -24.96
CA ARG A 145 0.85 16.68 -25.24
C ARG A 145 2.26 16.60 -25.86
N ALA A 146 3.27 16.47 -25.02
CA ALA A 146 4.67 16.45 -25.46
C ALA A 146 5.10 15.01 -25.76
N ALA A 147 4.64 14.46 -26.87
CA ALA A 147 5.20 13.22 -27.41
C ALA A 147 6.61 13.42 -28.01
N GLY A 148 7.09 14.65 -28.08
CA GLY A 148 8.30 15.03 -28.82
C GLY A 148 8.05 15.05 -30.31
N GLN A 149 9.14 15.18 -31.08
CA GLN A 149 9.09 14.98 -32.53
C GLN A 149 9.22 13.49 -32.87
N PRO A 150 8.49 13.00 -33.88
CA PRO A 150 8.64 11.63 -34.30
C PRO A 150 10.03 11.37 -34.87
N PRO A 151 10.59 10.15 -34.70
CA PRO A 151 11.89 9.82 -35.28
C PRO A 151 11.79 9.74 -36.81
N TYR A 152 12.87 10.05 -37.48
CA TYR A 152 12.98 9.82 -38.91
C TYR A 152 13.05 8.33 -39.18
N ALA A 153 12.17 7.84 -40.04
CA ALA A 153 12.19 6.46 -40.50
C ALA A 153 13.33 6.25 -41.49
N VAL A 154 14.36 5.51 -41.08
CA VAL A 154 15.52 5.17 -41.92
C VAL A 154 15.82 3.66 -41.81
N PRO A 155 16.31 3.02 -42.88
CA PRO A 155 16.48 1.56 -42.93
C PRO A 155 17.25 0.97 -41.75
N PHE A 156 18.37 1.56 -41.34
CA PHE A 156 19.18 0.98 -40.27
C PHE A 156 18.46 0.97 -38.88
N LEU A 157 17.57 1.92 -38.60
CA LEU A 157 16.77 1.92 -37.38
C LEU A 157 15.71 0.82 -37.42
N THR A 158 15.06 0.64 -38.58
CA THR A 158 14.07 -0.42 -38.76
C THR A 158 14.72 -1.80 -38.82
N ASP A 159 15.95 -1.91 -39.32
CA ASP A 159 16.73 -3.18 -39.29
C ASP A 159 17.08 -3.55 -37.82
N ALA A 160 17.42 -2.56 -36.97
CA ALA A 160 17.62 -2.81 -35.54
C ALA A 160 16.34 -3.27 -34.85
N MET A 161 15.19 -2.64 -35.15
CA MET A 161 13.89 -3.08 -34.63
C MET A 161 13.54 -4.49 -35.12
N ALA A 162 13.76 -4.78 -36.41
CA ALA A 162 13.48 -6.09 -37.01
C ALA A 162 14.39 -7.18 -36.39
N ALA A 163 15.66 -6.87 -36.11
CA ALA A 163 16.57 -7.78 -35.44
C ALA A 163 16.08 -8.14 -34.03
N LEU A 164 15.59 -7.16 -33.24
CA LEU A 164 15.01 -7.41 -31.94
C LEU A 164 13.71 -8.23 -32.02
N LEU A 165 12.87 -7.98 -33.02
CA LEU A 165 11.67 -8.79 -33.27
C LEU A 165 12.01 -10.25 -33.62
N ALA A 166 13.08 -10.47 -34.41
CA ALA A 166 13.56 -11.80 -34.79
C ALA A 166 14.24 -12.54 -33.62
N ALA A 167 15.14 -11.86 -32.91
CA ALA A 167 15.89 -12.44 -31.78
C ALA A 167 14.99 -13.02 -30.71
N HIS A 168 13.86 -12.36 -30.44
CA HIS A 168 12.90 -12.83 -29.44
C HIS A 168 12.24 -14.17 -29.82
N SER A 169 12.12 -14.48 -31.10
CA SER A 169 11.55 -15.75 -31.56
C SER A 169 12.46 -16.94 -31.25
N GLU A 170 13.73 -16.70 -30.93
CA GLU A 170 14.75 -17.69 -30.63
C GLU A 170 15.09 -17.81 -29.12
N GLU A 171 14.63 -16.89 -28.28
CA GLU A 171 14.89 -16.92 -26.84
C GLU A 171 14.14 -18.04 -26.11
N ASP A 172 14.81 -18.68 -25.14
CA ASP A 172 14.20 -19.70 -24.27
C ASP A 172 13.16 -19.04 -23.34
N PRO A 173 11.88 -19.41 -23.46
CA PRO A 173 10.82 -18.86 -22.60
C PRO A 173 11.00 -19.14 -21.12
N ALA A 174 11.78 -20.17 -20.74
CA ALA A 174 12.01 -20.55 -19.36
C ALA A 174 13.04 -19.64 -18.65
N ALA A 175 13.87 -18.93 -19.41
CA ALA A 175 14.93 -18.08 -18.84
C ALA A 175 14.41 -16.79 -18.18
N ASP A 176 13.13 -16.43 -18.35
CA ASP A 176 12.62 -15.09 -18.16
C ASP A 176 11.73 -14.84 -16.94
N GLY A 177 11.51 -15.85 -16.13
CA GLY A 177 10.56 -15.72 -15.01
C GLY A 177 9.09 -15.58 -15.46
N PRO A 178 8.17 -15.08 -14.62
CA PRO A 178 6.73 -15.17 -14.85
C PRO A 178 6.17 -14.21 -15.91
N PHE A 179 6.91 -13.21 -16.37
CA PHE A 179 6.39 -12.13 -17.23
C PHE A 179 7.10 -12.06 -18.59
N PRO A 180 6.38 -11.70 -19.68
CA PRO A 180 6.98 -11.52 -20.99
C PRO A 180 7.91 -10.31 -21.06
N ALA A 181 8.86 -10.37 -21.99
CA ALA A 181 9.81 -9.31 -22.25
C ALA A 181 9.25 -8.20 -23.15
N VAL A 182 9.78 -7.00 -22.95
CA VAL A 182 9.64 -5.82 -23.80
C VAL A 182 11.04 -5.25 -24.00
N HIS A 183 11.41 -4.88 -25.21
CA HIS A 183 12.66 -4.20 -25.49
C HIS A 183 12.45 -2.70 -25.67
N LEU A 184 13.24 -1.89 -24.97
CA LEU A 184 13.39 -0.47 -25.23
C LEU A 184 14.62 -0.28 -26.12
N LEU A 185 14.43 0.27 -27.31
CA LEU A 185 15.49 0.67 -28.21
C LEU A 185 15.60 2.21 -28.24
N ASP A 186 16.76 2.71 -27.89
CA ASP A 186 17.13 4.11 -28.09
C ASP A 186 17.56 4.27 -29.56
N LEU A 187 16.82 5.09 -30.31
CA LEU A 187 17.00 5.24 -31.76
C LEU A 187 18.17 6.15 -32.12
N GLU A 188 18.73 6.91 -31.19
CA GLU A 188 19.93 7.72 -31.40
C GLU A 188 21.20 6.90 -31.20
N THR A 189 21.23 6.05 -30.17
CA THR A 189 22.43 5.31 -29.76
C THR A 189 22.38 3.84 -30.14
N LEU A 190 21.25 3.31 -30.60
CA LEU A 190 20.94 1.90 -30.84
C LEU A 190 21.16 1.00 -29.61
N ARG A 191 21.14 1.58 -28.42
CA ARG A 191 21.18 0.78 -27.19
C ARG A 191 19.82 0.13 -26.95
N ALA A 192 19.84 -1.17 -26.74
CA ALA A 192 18.66 -1.93 -26.38
C ALA A 192 18.69 -2.28 -24.89
N GLY A 193 17.55 -2.09 -24.21
CA GLY A 193 17.31 -2.53 -22.85
C GLY A 193 16.13 -3.51 -22.81
N ARG A 194 16.20 -4.53 -21.93
CA ARG A 194 15.15 -5.51 -21.76
C ARG A 194 14.40 -5.24 -20.47
N HIS A 195 13.07 -5.25 -20.54
CA HIS A 195 12.14 -4.99 -19.43
C HIS A 195 11.09 -6.08 -19.38
N LEU A 196 10.55 -6.36 -18.21
CA LEU A 196 9.47 -7.33 -18.02
C LEU A 196 8.13 -6.58 -17.86
N LEU A 197 7.08 -7.14 -18.42
CA LEU A 197 5.75 -6.53 -18.42
C LEU A 197 4.76 -7.32 -17.57
N VAL A 198 4.29 -6.73 -16.48
CA VAL A 198 3.19 -7.25 -15.65
C VAL A 198 1.86 -6.92 -16.33
N PRO A 199 0.91 -7.87 -16.45
CA PRO A 199 -0.44 -7.59 -16.96
C PRO A 199 -1.11 -6.43 -16.21
N ASP A 200 -2.01 -5.72 -16.89
CA ASP A 200 -2.86 -4.72 -16.23
C ASP A 200 -4.28 -5.28 -16.07
N PRO A 201 -4.76 -5.52 -14.82
CA PRO A 201 -6.09 -6.07 -14.58
C PRO A 201 -7.22 -5.15 -15.07
N GLU A 202 -6.93 -3.86 -15.26
CA GLU A 202 -7.87 -2.88 -15.82
C GLU A 202 -7.74 -2.71 -17.35
N CYS A 203 -6.92 -3.53 -18.01
CA CYS A 203 -6.82 -3.45 -19.46
C CYS A 203 -8.16 -3.79 -20.12
N PRO A 204 -8.73 -2.91 -20.95
CA PRO A 204 -10.00 -3.19 -21.60
C PRO A 204 -9.93 -4.32 -22.62
N ASP A 205 -8.74 -4.63 -23.16
CA ASP A 205 -8.56 -5.62 -24.22
C ASP A 205 -8.32 -7.04 -23.66
N CYS A 206 -7.53 -7.18 -22.59
CA CYS A 206 -7.14 -8.48 -22.04
C CYS A 206 -7.31 -8.62 -20.52
N GLY A 207 -7.69 -7.56 -19.84
CA GLY A 207 -7.91 -7.58 -18.40
C GLY A 207 -9.01 -8.55 -18.00
N ARG A 208 -8.75 -9.34 -16.98
CA ARG A 208 -9.71 -10.30 -16.44
C ARG A 208 -10.17 -9.81 -15.08
N ARG A 209 -11.44 -9.56 -14.95
CA ARG A 209 -12.06 -9.21 -13.67
C ARG A 209 -12.89 -10.39 -13.17
N VAL A 210 -12.76 -10.69 -11.89
CA VAL A 210 -13.63 -11.66 -11.23
C VAL A 210 -14.94 -10.95 -10.90
N PRO A 211 -16.12 -11.55 -11.18
CA PRO A 211 -17.39 -11.00 -10.72
C PRO A 211 -17.39 -10.83 -9.19
N ASP A 212 -17.94 -9.72 -8.73
CA ASP A 212 -18.18 -9.51 -7.31
C ASP A 212 -19.56 -10.11 -6.98
N SER A 213 -19.57 -11.30 -6.39
CA SER A 213 -20.79 -12.06 -6.10
C SER A 213 -20.65 -12.84 -4.78
N PRO A 214 -21.78 -13.28 -4.17
CA PRO A 214 -21.72 -14.09 -2.96
C PRO A 214 -20.92 -15.38 -3.13
N GLU A 215 -21.04 -16.05 -4.30
CA GLU A 215 -20.29 -17.28 -4.59
C GLU A 215 -18.79 -17.02 -4.71
N ALA A 216 -18.41 -15.90 -5.31
CA ALA A 216 -17.00 -15.51 -5.43
C ALA A 216 -16.39 -15.03 -4.10
N ALA A 217 -17.22 -14.63 -3.14
CA ALA A 217 -16.80 -14.23 -1.82
C ALA A 217 -16.73 -15.41 -0.83
N GLU A 218 -17.26 -16.59 -1.18
CA GLU A 218 -17.15 -17.76 -0.30
C GLU A 218 -15.69 -18.01 0.08
N PHE A 219 -15.47 -18.12 1.37
CA PHE A 219 -14.14 -18.28 1.94
C PHE A 219 -14.09 -19.49 2.89
N THR A 220 -13.18 -20.39 2.61
CA THR A 220 -12.96 -21.57 3.43
C THR A 220 -11.49 -21.70 3.75
N LEU A 221 -11.15 -21.72 5.03
CA LEU A 221 -9.80 -21.97 5.51
C LEU A 221 -9.35 -23.38 5.13
N ARG A 222 -8.21 -23.52 4.49
CA ARG A 222 -7.62 -24.79 4.03
C ARG A 222 -6.30 -25.04 4.76
N PRO A 223 -5.83 -26.29 4.84
CA PRO A 223 -4.52 -26.58 5.37
C PRO A 223 -3.44 -25.73 4.67
N ALA A 224 -2.68 -24.99 5.47
CA ALA A 224 -1.61 -24.09 5.03
C ALA A 224 -0.37 -24.31 5.91
N PRO A 225 0.38 -25.41 5.68
CA PRO A 225 1.54 -25.75 6.50
C PRO A 225 2.58 -24.64 6.46
N LYS A 226 3.12 -24.31 7.63
CA LYS A 226 4.22 -23.34 7.75
C LYS A 226 5.51 -23.93 7.19
N HIS A 227 6.32 -23.09 6.54
CA HIS A 227 7.60 -23.55 6.00
C HIS A 227 8.60 -23.99 7.09
N ARG A 228 8.42 -23.54 8.32
CA ARG A 228 9.16 -23.97 9.52
C ARG A 228 8.35 -23.67 10.79
N PRO A 229 8.58 -24.40 11.89
CA PRO A 229 7.98 -24.10 13.19
C PRO A 229 8.25 -22.64 13.60
N GLY A 230 7.23 -21.96 14.12
CA GLY A 230 7.31 -20.57 14.56
C GLY A 230 7.32 -19.53 13.45
N ALA A 231 7.33 -19.89 12.17
CA ALA A 231 7.10 -18.96 11.08
C ALA A 231 5.60 -18.86 10.80
N PHE A 232 5.10 -17.63 10.60
CA PHE A 232 3.70 -17.39 10.22
C PHE A 232 3.61 -17.09 8.72
N ARG A 233 4.31 -17.90 7.93
CA ARG A 233 4.36 -17.87 6.46
C ARG A 233 4.45 -19.27 5.90
N VAL A 234 3.76 -19.51 4.77
CA VAL A 234 3.81 -20.80 4.06
C VAL A 234 5.14 -21.01 3.34
N ARG A 235 5.84 -19.92 2.98
CA ARG A 235 7.17 -19.93 2.37
C ARG A 235 7.98 -18.70 2.80
N PRO A 236 9.32 -18.76 2.80
CA PRO A 236 10.15 -17.58 3.10
C PRO A 236 10.03 -16.52 1.99
N VAL A 237 10.19 -15.25 2.36
CA VAL A 237 10.12 -14.12 1.41
C VAL A 237 11.12 -14.25 0.27
N SER A 238 12.27 -14.86 0.51
CA SER A 238 13.32 -15.09 -0.49
C SER A 238 12.95 -16.07 -1.61
N GLU A 239 11.91 -16.88 -1.43
CA GLU A 239 11.45 -17.86 -2.42
C GLU A 239 10.39 -17.31 -3.39
N TYR A 240 9.92 -16.06 -3.17
CA TYR A 240 9.04 -15.44 -4.15
C TYR A 240 9.84 -14.95 -5.35
N GLU A 241 9.45 -15.39 -6.53
CA GLU A 241 10.03 -14.93 -7.80
C GLU A 241 9.44 -13.55 -8.16
N LEU A 242 9.96 -12.51 -7.51
CA LEU A 242 9.55 -11.13 -7.72
C LEU A 242 10.64 -10.37 -8.48
N PRO A 243 10.61 -10.34 -9.82
CA PRO A 243 11.56 -9.54 -10.58
C PRO A 243 11.28 -8.05 -10.33
N VAL A 244 12.09 -7.43 -9.48
CA VAL A 244 11.90 -6.02 -9.04
C VAL A 244 11.73 -5.08 -10.23
N THR A 245 12.47 -5.31 -11.31
CA THR A 245 12.41 -4.48 -12.53
C THR A 245 11.06 -4.54 -13.28
N ALA A 246 10.24 -5.59 -13.05
CA ALA A 246 8.89 -5.67 -13.59
C ALA A 246 7.89 -4.80 -12.80
N PHE A 247 8.17 -4.62 -11.51
CA PHE A 247 7.33 -3.86 -10.59
C PHE A 247 7.79 -2.41 -10.47
N ALA A 248 9.08 -2.17 -10.31
CA ALA A 248 9.66 -0.84 -10.18
C ALA A 248 10.63 -0.58 -11.35
N GLY A 249 10.14 0.09 -12.39
CA GLY A 249 10.92 0.32 -13.61
C GLY A 249 10.43 1.53 -14.42
N PRO A 250 11.36 2.31 -15.00
CA PRO A 250 11.02 3.58 -15.65
C PRO A 250 10.29 3.41 -16.99
N VAL A 251 10.21 2.20 -17.51
CA VAL A 251 9.56 1.92 -18.80
C VAL A 251 8.12 1.50 -18.63
N CYS A 252 7.87 0.49 -17.80
CA CYS A 252 6.55 -0.11 -17.62
C CYS A 252 6.34 -0.76 -16.24
N GLY A 253 6.99 -0.25 -15.20
CA GLY A 253 6.87 -0.79 -13.84
C GLY A 253 5.44 -0.76 -13.31
N ALA A 254 4.95 -1.89 -12.81
CA ALA A 254 3.58 -2.01 -12.33
C ALA A 254 3.30 -1.21 -11.05
N LEU A 255 4.33 -0.97 -10.25
CA LEU A 255 4.30 -0.26 -8.97
C LEU A 255 5.13 1.05 -8.99
N GLY A 256 5.31 1.63 -10.19
CA GLY A 256 5.95 2.91 -10.35
C GLY A 256 7.28 2.88 -11.11
N PRO A 257 7.90 4.06 -11.27
CA PRO A 257 9.06 4.23 -12.15
C PRO A 257 10.37 3.69 -11.58
N GLY A 258 10.42 3.36 -10.29
CA GLY A 258 11.64 2.86 -9.66
C GLY A 258 11.51 2.63 -8.16
N VAL A 259 12.59 2.15 -7.58
CA VAL A 259 12.79 1.98 -6.15
C VAL A 259 14.02 2.77 -5.71
N VAL A 260 13.96 3.40 -4.56
CA VAL A 260 15.05 4.16 -3.96
C VAL A 260 15.50 3.47 -2.68
N HIS A 261 16.82 3.24 -2.57
CA HIS A 261 17.43 2.80 -1.33
C HIS A 261 17.69 4.00 -0.42
N ASP A 262 17.17 3.98 0.79
CA ASP A 262 17.50 5.00 1.79
C ASP A 262 18.88 4.71 2.37
N VAL A 263 19.90 5.20 1.69
CA VAL A 263 21.30 5.06 2.14
C VAL A 263 21.64 5.97 3.33
N ALA A 264 20.74 6.89 3.69
CA ALA A 264 20.86 7.71 4.88
C ALA A 264 20.27 7.03 6.13
N SER A 265 19.47 5.98 5.94
CA SER A 265 18.99 5.16 7.07
C SER A 265 20.14 4.53 7.82
N ALA A 266 20.19 4.82 9.11
CA ALA A 266 21.31 4.40 9.97
C ALA A 266 21.08 3.06 10.65
N SER A 267 19.85 2.56 10.66
CA SER A 267 19.42 1.40 11.46
C SER A 267 18.88 0.24 10.63
N THR A 268 18.23 0.50 9.51
CA THR A 268 17.70 -0.54 8.61
C THR A 268 18.11 -0.28 7.16
N SER A 269 18.02 -1.28 6.30
CA SER A 269 18.28 -1.15 4.86
C SER A 269 16.98 -0.75 4.13
N ALA A 270 16.38 0.38 4.50
CA ALA A 270 15.10 0.80 3.98
C ALA A 270 15.10 1.02 2.47
N THR A 271 14.04 0.58 1.81
CA THR A 271 13.74 0.86 0.40
C THR A 271 12.36 1.45 0.25
N VAL A 272 12.18 2.38 -0.68
CA VAL A 272 10.92 3.07 -0.92
C VAL A 272 10.63 3.16 -2.40
N GLY A 273 9.41 2.88 -2.80
CA GLY A 273 8.87 3.13 -4.13
C GLY A 273 7.55 3.87 -4.06
N CYS A 274 7.08 4.31 -5.21
CA CYS A 274 5.82 5.03 -5.31
C CYS A 274 5.16 4.75 -6.65
N PHE A 275 3.85 4.57 -6.66
CA PHE A 275 3.04 4.61 -7.88
C PHE A 275 1.94 5.66 -7.73
N GLU A 276 1.44 6.14 -8.87
CA GLU A 276 0.45 7.19 -8.89
C GLU A 276 -0.85 6.72 -9.56
N LEU A 277 -1.98 7.03 -8.94
CA LEU A 277 -3.31 6.77 -9.48
C LEU A 277 -4.13 8.05 -9.62
N ARG A 278 -4.84 8.17 -10.74
CA ARG A 278 -5.77 9.28 -10.96
C ARG A 278 -7.04 9.10 -10.13
N SER A 279 -7.39 10.14 -9.38
CA SER A 279 -8.65 10.24 -8.66
C SER A 279 -9.28 11.61 -8.94
N GLY A 280 -10.16 11.66 -9.95
CA GLY A 280 -10.68 12.92 -10.50
C GLY A 280 -9.53 13.77 -11.09
N GLU A 281 -9.42 15.01 -10.67
CA GLU A 281 -8.35 15.93 -11.12
C GLU A 281 -6.99 15.69 -10.43
N TYR A 282 -6.96 14.85 -9.37
CA TYR A 282 -5.76 14.63 -8.59
C TYR A 282 -5.04 13.36 -9.03
N LEU A 283 -3.71 13.47 -9.11
CA LEU A 283 -2.81 12.33 -9.20
C LEU A 283 -2.34 12.01 -7.77
N ARG A 284 -2.77 10.88 -7.23
CA ARG A 284 -2.45 10.46 -5.86
C ARG A 284 -1.23 9.55 -5.87
N GLU A 285 -0.24 9.96 -5.13
CA GLU A 285 0.93 9.14 -4.83
C GLU A 285 0.57 8.08 -3.78
N THR A 286 1.01 6.86 -4.03
CA THR A 286 0.90 5.74 -3.09
C THR A 286 2.28 5.16 -2.88
N PHE A 287 2.82 5.43 -1.71
CA PHE A 287 4.13 4.94 -1.31
C PHE A 287 4.04 3.48 -0.84
N TRP A 288 5.11 2.76 -1.09
CA TRP A 288 5.36 1.43 -0.57
C TRP A 288 6.83 1.30 -0.20
N GLY A 289 7.15 0.44 0.77
CA GLY A 289 8.51 0.30 1.23
C GLY A 289 8.78 -1.04 1.88
N GLY A 290 10.04 -1.33 2.11
CA GLY A 290 10.49 -2.51 2.82
C GLY A 290 11.62 -2.18 3.77
N HIS A 291 11.64 -2.87 4.88
CA HIS A 291 12.64 -2.70 5.94
C HIS A 291 13.15 -4.05 6.39
N ALA A 292 14.43 -4.32 6.14
CA ALA A 292 15.10 -5.56 6.52
C ALA A 292 16.59 -5.30 6.76
N ASP A 293 17.34 -6.37 7.01
CA ASP A 293 18.79 -6.32 7.23
C ASP A 293 19.59 -6.19 5.92
N SER A 294 18.94 -6.33 4.77
CA SER A 294 19.56 -6.16 3.46
C SER A 294 18.65 -5.43 2.49
N TYR A 295 19.24 -4.65 1.56
CA TYR A 295 18.46 -3.98 0.52
C TYR A 295 17.70 -4.97 -0.39
N ALA A 296 18.28 -6.14 -0.66
CA ALA A 296 17.64 -7.16 -1.49
C ALA A 296 16.36 -7.72 -0.84
N ASP A 297 16.36 -7.94 0.48
CA ASP A 297 15.15 -8.37 1.19
C ASP A 297 14.17 -7.22 1.37
N SER A 298 14.65 -6.01 1.61
CA SER A 298 13.82 -4.82 1.70
C SER A 298 13.10 -4.52 0.38
N GLU A 299 13.76 -4.69 -0.77
CA GLU A 299 13.13 -4.57 -2.09
C GLU A 299 12.00 -5.58 -2.28
N ARG A 300 12.22 -6.85 -1.92
CA ARG A 300 11.18 -7.89 -2.01
C ARG A 300 10.00 -7.58 -1.11
N ILE A 301 10.26 -7.20 0.15
CA ILE A 301 9.22 -6.80 1.11
C ILE A 301 8.47 -5.58 0.57
N GLY A 302 9.19 -4.59 0.05
CA GLY A 302 8.58 -3.40 -0.55
C GLY A 302 7.70 -3.73 -1.75
N VAL A 303 8.12 -4.63 -2.65
CA VAL A 303 7.27 -5.09 -3.76
C VAL A 303 6.03 -5.81 -3.25
N LEU A 304 6.13 -6.62 -2.19
CA LEU A 304 4.96 -7.28 -1.57
C LEU A 304 3.98 -6.25 -1.00
N GLU A 305 4.47 -5.24 -0.28
CA GLU A 305 3.63 -4.14 0.20
C GLU A 305 3.04 -3.32 -0.96
N GLY A 306 3.82 -3.04 -2.01
CA GLY A 306 3.34 -2.37 -3.21
C GLY A 306 2.20 -3.13 -3.90
N LEU A 307 2.30 -4.45 -3.98
CA LEU A 307 1.24 -5.31 -4.51
C LEU A 307 -0.01 -5.30 -3.62
N GLU A 308 0.16 -5.34 -2.30
CA GLU A 308 -0.94 -5.20 -1.35
C GLU A 308 -1.66 -3.87 -1.52
N ARG A 309 -0.91 -2.75 -1.54
CA ARG A 309 -1.48 -1.43 -1.75
C ARG A 309 -2.16 -1.30 -3.11
N ALA A 310 -1.57 -1.87 -4.17
CA ALA A 310 -2.19 -1.89 -5.50
C ALA A 310 -3.50 -2.67 -5.53
N ALA A 311 -3.61 -3.77 -4.78
CA ALA A 311 -4.83 -4.56 -4.66
C ALA A 311 -5.91 -3.86 -3.81
N GLY A 312 -5.51 -3.18 -2.74
CA GLY A 312 -6.42 -2.42 -1.87
C GLY A 312 -6.93 -1.12 -2.48
N MET A 313 -6.33 -0.63 -3.58
CA MET A 313 -6.78 0.60 -4.23
C MET A 313 -7.90 0.32 -5.21
N ARG A 314 -9.12 0.73 -4.87
CA ARG A 314 -10.34 0.43 -5.61
C ARG A 314 -10.42 -1.04 -6.05
N ALA A 315 -11.59 -1.54 -6.36
CA ALA A 315 -11.81 -2.96 -6.67
C ALA A 315 -11.30 -3.34 -8.08
N ARG A 316 -9.99 -3.21 -8.36
CA ARG A 316 -9.42 -3.40 -9.71
C ARG A 316 -9.54 -4.82 -10.24
N GLY A 317 -9.42 -5.81 -9.37
CA GLY A 317 -9.57 -7.24 -9.73
C GLY A 317 -11.03 -7.70 -9.78
N ARG A 318 -11.98 -6.90 -9.29
CA ARG A 318 -13.40 -7.19 -9.21
C ARG A 318 -14.22 -6.01 -9.72
N SER A 319 -15.48 -6.24 -10.04
CA SER A 319 -16.40 -5.18 -10.48
C SER A 319 -17.56 -5.10 -9.49
N PRO A 320 -17.47 -4.20 -8.48
CA PRO A 320 -18.57 -3.97 -7.56
C PRO A 320 -19.82 -3.58 -8.35
N GLN A 321 -20.93 -4.29 -8.14
CA GLN A 321 -22.16 -4.07 -8.88
C GLN A 321 -23.34 -3.73 -7.97
N VAL A 322 -23.18 -3.93 -6.66
CA VAL A 322 -24.26 -3.67 -5.72
C VAL A 322 -24.24 -2.22 -5.31
N ARG A 323 -25.28 -1.49 -5.69
CA ARG A 323 -25.57 -0.14 -5.22
C ARG A 323 -26.94 -0.13 -4.59
N ALA A 324 -26.98 0.05 -3.27
CA ALA A 324 -28.21 -0.02 -2.50
C ALA A 324 -28.07 0.77 -1.19
N SER A 325 -29.20 0.97 -0.52
CA SER A 325 -29.23 1.49 0.86
C SER A 325 -29.16 0.35 1.87
N LEU A 326 -28.61 0.60 3.07
CA LEU A 326 -28.60 -0.38 4.15
C LEU A 326 -30.03 -0.82 4.50
N ALA A 327 -30.98 0.11 4.48
CA ALA A 327 -32.39 -0.18 4.76
C ALA A 327 -33.01 -1.20 3.79
N ALA A 328 -32.55 -1.21 2.53
CA ALA A 328 -32.99 -2.19 1.52
C ALA A 328 -32.30 -3.55 1.67
N LEU A 329 -31.04 -3.58 2.11
CA LEU A 329 -30.23 -4.81 2.25
C LEU A 329 -30.47 -5.53 3.57
N GLY A 330 -30.82 -4.80 4.63
CA GLY A 330 -31.06 -5.40 5.95
C GLY A 330 -29.86 -6.22 6.46
N ASP A 331 -30.12 -7.45 6.85
CA ASP A 331 -29.13 -8.38 7.44
C ASP A 331 -28.12 -8.96 6.41
N GLU A 332 -28.30 -8.69 5.13
CA GLU A 332 -27.33 -9.10 4.10
C GLU A 332 -26.09 -8.20 4.07
N ALA A 333 -26.11 -7.06 4.76
CA ALA A 333 -25.06 -6.08 4.74
C ALA A 333 -24.53 -5.73 6.15
N LEU A 334 -23.22 -5.45 6.21
CA LEU A 334 -22.58 -4.89 7.39
C LEU A 334 -23.12 -3.49 7.67
N ASP A 335 -23.64 -3.26 8.86
CA ASP A 335 -23.99 -1.92 9.33
C ASP A 335 -22.70 -1.10 9.59
N PRO A 336 -22.45 -0.02 8.82
CA PRO A 336 -21.22 0.78 8.97
C PRO A 336 -21.09 1.43 10.36
N ARG A 337 -22.19 1.59 11.10
CA ARG A 337 -22.18 2.14 12.45
C ARG A 337 -21.37 1.27 13.42
N ALA A 338 -21.30 -0.03 13.16
CA ALA A 338 -20.45 -0.95 13.94
C ALA A 338 -18.97 -0.70 13.78
N CYS A 339 -18.52 -0.06 12.67
CA CYS A 339 -17.14 0.33 12.42
C CYS A 339 -16.81 1.76 12.88
N GLY A 340 -17.74 2.43 13.56
CA GLY A 340 -17.60 3.81 14.01
C GLY A 340 -17.85 4.84 12.91
N LEU A 341 -18.43 5.97 13.30
CA LEU A 341 -18.71 7.09 12.40
C LEU A 341 -18.15 8.39 12.99
N TYR A 342 -17.97 9.38 12.13
CA TYR A 342 -17.52 10.71 12.54
C TYR A 342 -18.56 11.46 13.36
N ALA A 343 -18.09 12.44 14.11
CA ALA A 343 -18.94 13.36 14.85
C ALA A 343 -19.75 14.27 13.92
N GLU A 344 -20.91 14.72 14.37
CA GLU A 344 -21.68 15.73 13.62
C GLU A 344 -20.90 17.03 13.43
N GLU A 345 -20.07 17.41 14.42
CA GLU A 345 -19.18 18.56 14.36
C GLU A 345 -18.23 18.48 13.18
N PHE A 346 -17.69 17.28 12.92
CA PHE A 346 -16.83 17.05 11.77
C PHE A 346 -17.57 17.31 10.46
N HIS A 347 -18.79 16.78 10.30
CA HIS A 347 -19.59 16.98 9.09
C HIS A 347 -20.01 18.45 8.90
N ARG A 348 -20.33 19.16 10.01
CA ARG A 348 -20.61 20.61 9.94
C ARG A 348 -19.41 21.42 9.49
N ALA A 349 -18.20 21.05 9.92
CA ALA A 349 -16.96 21.70 9.48
C ALA A 349 -16.52 21.27 8.08
N ASN A 350 -16.95 20.10 7.62
CA ASN A 350 -16.55 19.48 6.34
C ASN A 350 -17.78 19.08 5.51
N PRO A 351 -18.57 20.01 4.98
CA PRO A 351 -19.86 19.73 4.34
C PRO A 351 -19.76 18.85 3.06
N ARG A 352 -18.56 18.64 2.53
CA ARG A 352 -18.32 17.74 1.38
C ARG A 352 -18.25 16.26 1.81
N VAL A 353 -18.02 15.96 3.09
CA VAL A 353 -18.06 14.61 3.64
C VAL A 353 -19.45 14.36 4.17
N VAL A 354 -20.27 13.67 3.41
CA VAL A 354 -21.68 13.44 3.74
C VAL A 354 -21.79 12.39 4.84
N PRO A 355 -22.53 12.61 5.94
CA PRO A 355 -22.71 11.63 7.00
C PRO A 355 -23.41 10.38 6.47
N PHE A 356 -23.10 9.20 7.04
CA PHE A 356 -23.81 7.97 6.70
C PHE A 356 -25.31 8.10 6.99
N SER A 357 -26.13 7.55 6.07
CA SER A 357 -27.58 7.38 6.27
C SER A 357 -27.98 5.99 5.82
N PRO A 358 -28.79 5.25 6.59
CA PRO A 358 -29.26 3.93 6.22
C PRO A 358 -30.15 3.91 4.96
N ASP A 359 -30.74 5.06 4.61
CA ASP A 359 -31.62 5.19 3.44
C ASP A 359 -30.89 5.65 2.18
N ARG A 360 -29.61 6.05 2.29
CA ARG A 360 -28.83 6.47 1.13
C ARG A 360 -28.16 5.29 0.46
N GLU A 361 -28.26 5.24 -0.86
CA GLU A 361 -27.53 4.26 -1.68
C GLU A 361 -26.03 4.56 -1.66
N ILE A 362 -25.25 3.53 -1.36
CA ILE A 362 -23.79 3.50 -1.47
C ILE A 362 -23.37 2.26 -2.25
N THR A 363 -22.09 2.19 -2.61
CA THR A 363 -21.52 1.00 -3.25
C THR A 363 -21.08 -0.02 -2.21
N TRP A 364 -21.39 -1.28 -2.48
CA TRP A 364 -21.08 -2.44 -1.63
C TRP A 364 -20.23 -3.44 -2.40
N VAL A 365 -19.40 -4.19 -1.68
CA VAL A 365 -18.61 -5.33 -2.17
C VAL A 365 -18.91 -6.55 -1.34
N TRP A 366 -18.81 -7.73 -1.95
CA TRP A 366 -19.01 -8.98 -1.23
C TRP A 366 -17.77 -9.35 -0.42
N GLY A 367 -17.97 -9.65 0.85
CA GLY A 367 -17.03 -10.28 1.77
C GLY A 367 -17.63 -11.53 2.38
N TYR A 368 -16.93 -12.13 3.33
CA TYR A 368 -17.34 -13.35 4.00
C TYR A 368 -17.19 -13.21 5.52
N SER A 369 -18.26 -13.45 6.26
CA SER A 369 -18.24 -13.53 7.74
C SER A 369 -17.71 -14.88 8.17
N LEU A 370 -16.57 -14.92 8.86
CA LEU A 370 -16.03 -16.16 9.43
C LEU A 370 -16.79 -16.62 10.66
N ARG A 371 -17.45 -15.72 11.40
CA ARG A 371 -18.34 -16.05 12.50
C ARG A 371 -19.61 -16.73 12.02
N ASP A 372 -20.32 -16.08 11.10
CA ASP A 372 -21.64 -16.51 10.64
C ASP A 372 -21.57 -17.49 9.46
N ARG A 373 -20.37 -17.68 8.91
CA ARG A 373 -20.06 -18.60 7.78
C ARG A 373 -20.95 -18.36 6.57
N ARG A 374 -21.07 -17.09 6.18
CA ARG A 374 -21.87 -16.67 5.04
C ARG A 374 -21.26 -15.46 4.33
N PRO A 375 -21.56 -15.31 3.03
CA PRO A 375 -21.30 -14.06 2.34
C PRO A 375 -22.03 -12.88 2.99
N LEU A 376 -21.43 -11.69 2.94
CA LEU A 376 -21.95 -10.47 3.53
C LEU A 376 -21.52 -9.27 2.68
N LEU A 377 -22.42 -8.34 2.41
CA LEU A 377 -22.10 -7.08 1.75
C LEU A 377 -21.40 -6.12 2.71
N VAL A 378 -20.28 -5.56 2.27
CA VAL A 378 -19.46 -4.62 3.02
C VAL A 378 -19.39 -3.30 2.26
N PRO A 379 -19.52 -2.12 2.89
CA PRO A 379 -19.33 -0.85 2.21
C PRO A 379 -17.97 -0.78 1.52
N GLU A 380 -17.93 -0.45 0.22
CA GLU A 380 -16.68 -0.36 -0.55
C GLU A 380 -15.65 0.56 0.11
N VAL A 381 -16.09 1.68 0.70
CA VAL A 381 -15.22 2.66 1.39
C VAL A 381 -14.51 2.09 2.63
N LEU A 382 -15.00 1.02 3.24
CA LEU A 382 -14.34 0.34 4.36
C LEU A 382 -13.33 -0.71 3.91
N THR A 383 -13.32 -1.03 2.63
CA THR A 383 -12.53 -2.14 2.07
C THR A 383 -11.45 -1.65 1.12
N TYR A 384 -11.81 -0.71 0.23
CA TYR A 384 -10.93 -0.20 -0.80
C TYR A 384 -10.67 1.29 -0.61
N TYR A 385 -9.41 1.69 -0.57
CA TYR A 385 -9.04 3.09 -0.60
C TYR A 385 -8.89 3.59 -2.05
N SER A 386 -9.23 4.86 -2.27
CA SER A 386 -9.39 5.48 -3.60
C SER A 386 -10.50 4.87 -4.45
N ALA A 387 -11.50 4.24 -3.82
CA ALA A 387 -12.72 3.81 -4.51
C ALA A 387 -13.42 5.02 -5.18
N PRO A 388 -14.07 4.84 -6.35
CA PRO A 388 -14.79 5.91 -7.02
C PRO A 388 -16.04 6.35 -6.23
N GLY A 389 -16.53 7.56 -6.49
CA GLY A 389 -17.74 8.08 -5.85
C GLY A 389 -17.46 8.77 -4.51
N LEU A 390 -16.80 9.93 -4.58
CA LEU A 390 -16.51 10.75 -3.38
C LEU A 390 -17.75 11.08 -2.57
N GLU A 391 -18.92 11.19 -3.20
CA GLU A 391 -20.22 11.40 -2.59
C GLU A 391 -20.67 10.27 -1.65
N ASN A 392 -20.09 9.06 -1.82
CA ASN A 392 -20.38 7.89 -1.00
C ASN A 392 -19.44 7.73 0.20
N ARG A 393 -18.43 8.58 0.31
CA ARG A 393 -17.44 8.51 1.39
C ARG A 393 -17.96 9.17 2.66
N PHE A 394 -18.41 8.38 3.60
CA PHE A 394 -18.85 8.85 4.93
C PHE A 394 -17.75 8.71 6.00
N VAL A 395 -16.66 7.99 5.69
CA VAL A 395 -15.42 7.87 6.47
C VAL A 395 -14.22 7.95 5.53
N GLN A 396 -13.04 8.16 6.09
CA GLN A 396 -11.79 8.05 5.33
C GLN A 396 -11.46 6.58 5.14
N GLU A 397 -11.14 6.23 3.92
CA GLU A 397 -10.58 4.92 3.60
C GLU A 397 -9.17 4.74 4.18
N SER A 398 -8.80 3.52 4.53
CA SER A 398 -7.48 3.16 5.03
C SER A 398 -7.08 1.75 4.59
N SER A 399 -5.79 1.44 4.70
CA SER A 399 -5.26 0.08 4.48
C SER A 399 -5.39 -0.82 5.71
N ASN A 400 -5.99 -0.34 6.79
CA ASN A 400 -6.11 -1.10 8.05
C ASN A 400 -6.79 -2.44 7.83
N GLY A 401 -6.11 -3.53 8.18
CA GLY A 401 -6.54 -4.90 7.96
C GLY A 401 -6.27 -5.46 6.57
N CYS A 402 -5.65 -4.67 5.66
CA CYS A 402 -5.15 -5.18 4.38
C CYS A 402 -3.84 -5.93 4.59
N ALA A 403 -3.73 -7.12 4.00
CA ALA A 403 -2.50 -7.90 4.06
C ALA A 403 -2.34 -8.82 2.87
N SER A 404 -1.08 -9.04 2.47
CA SER A 404 -0.71 -10.03 1.46
C SER A 404 0.02 -11.22 2.06
N GLY A 405 -0.23 -12.42 1.51
CA GLY A 405 0.41 -13.67 1.96
C GLY A 405 0.57 -14.68 0.83
N GLY A 406 1.33 -15.74 1.09
CA GLY A 406 1.51 -16.87 0.17
C GLY A 406 0.34 -17.85 0.14
N SER A 407 -0.62 -17.65 1.00
CA SER A 407 -1.93 -18.32 1.00
C SER A 407 -3.01 -17.38 1.54
N PRO A 408 -4.30 -17.66 1.31
CA PRO A 408 -5.39 -16.90 1.92
C PRO A 408 -5.30 -16.86 3.45
N GLU A 409 -4.92 -17.97 4.09
CA GLU A 409 -4.76 -18.10 5.53
C GLU A 409 -3.64 -17.19 6.06
N GLU A 410 -2.51 -17.12 5.35
CA GLU A 410 -1.41 -16.22 5.69
C GLU A 410 -1.85 -14.76 5.61
N ALA A 411 -2.57 -14.39 4.55
CA ALA A 411 -3.09 -13.03 4.36
C ALA A 411 -4.10 -12.66 5.47
N VAL A 412 -5.06 -13.56 5.79
CA VAL A 412 -6.02 -13.35 6.89
C VAL A 412 -5.32 -13.24 8.23
N TYR A 413 -4.30 -14.08 8.49
CA TYR A 413 -3.51 -14.00 9.72
C TYR A 413 -2.91 -12.60 9.90
N HIS A 414 -2.17 -12.11 8.91
CA HIS A 414 -1.52 -10.80 9.01
C HIS A 414 -2.51 -9.64 9.10
N GLY A 415 -3.58 -9.66 8.30
CA GLY A 415 -4.62 -8.63 8.37
C GLY A 415 -5.35 -8.59 9.72
N LEU A 416 -5.63 -9.78 10.31
CA LEU A 416 -6.24 -9.87 11.64
C LEU A 416 -5.27 -9.39 12.74
N MET A 417 -3.97 -9.72 12.64
CA MET A 417 -2.96 -9.25 13.58
C MET A 417 -2.87 -7.72 13.56
N GLU A 418 -2.89 -7.09 12.38
CA GLU A 418 -2.87 -5.62 12.28
C GLU A 418 -4.11 -4.98 12.92
N VAL A 419 -5.31 -5.52 12.67
CA VAL A 419 -6.54 -4.98 13.29
C VAL A 419 -6.49 -5.10 14.81
N ILE A 420 -5.99 -6.22 15.36
CA ILE A 420 -5.82 -6.43 16.80
C ILE A 420 -4.77 -5.47 17.37
N GLU A 421 -3.68 -5.26 16.65
CA GLU A 421 -2.60 -4.34 17.04
C GLU A 421 -3.10 -2.91 17.18
N ARG A 422 -3.79 -2.41 16.14
CA ARG A 422 -4.33 -1.04 16.12
C ARG A 422 -5.35 -0.80 17.22
N ASP A 423 -6.25 -1.76 17.43
CA ASP A 423 -7.22 -1.71 18.52
C ASP A 423 -6.55 -1.66 19.90
N ALA A 424 -5.59 -2.55 20.15
CA ALA A 424 -4.88 -2.61 21.42
C ALA A 424 -4.07 -1.34 21.68
N PHE A 425 -3.38 -0.83 20.65
CA PHE A 425 -2.63 0.41 20.74
C PHE A 425 -3.53 1.63 21.07
N LEU A 426 -4.67 1.77 20.38
CA LEU A 426 -5.60 2.87 20.60
C LEU A 426 -6.24 2.80 22.00
N LEU A 427 -6.60 1.60 22.47
CA LEU A 427 -7.07 1.39 23.84
C LEU A 427 -6.02 1.81 24.86
N ALA A 428 -4.76 1.41 24.65
CA ALA A 428 -3.67 1.77 25.53
C ALA A 428 -3.40 3.28 25.54
N TRP A 429 -3.34 3.88 24.37
CA TRP A 429 -3.04 5.31 24.20
C TRP A 429 -4.15 6.21 24.77
N TYR A 430 -5.36 6.07 24.25
CA TYR A 430 -6.44 6.92 24.67
C TYR A 430 -6.94 6.61 26.09
N GLY A 431 -6.93 5.34 26.47
CA GLY A 431 -7.31 4.92 27.82
C GLY A 431 -6.20 5.11 28.87
N ARG A 432 -5.03 5.63 28.50
CA ARG A 432 -3.86 5.81 29.36
C ARG A 432 -3.56 4.54 30.18
N ALA A 433 -3.53 3.38 29.49
CA ALA A 433 -3.35 2.12 30.18
C ALA A 433 -1.94 1.99 30.77
N ALA A 434 -1.91 1.49 32.00
CA ALA A 434 -0.66 1.19 32.67
C ALA A 434 -0.25 -0.25 32.32
N LEU A 435 0.73 -0.40 31.44
CA LEU A 435 1.16 -1.67 30.87
C LEU A 435 2.48 -2.16 31.46
N PRO A 436 2.73 -3.48 31.51
CA PRO A 436 4.05 -4.03 31.86
C PRO A 436 5.10 -3.60 30.82
N GLU A 437 6.30 -3.24 31.31
CA GLU A 437 7.43 -2.95 30.43
C GLU A 437 8.25 -4.22 30.20
N ILE A 438 8.59 -4.48 28.95
CA ILE A 438 9.37 -5.66 28.50
C ILE A 438 10.86 -5.30 28.56
N ASP A 439 11.69 -6.22 29.05
CA ASP A 439 13.15 -6.13 28.91
C ASP A 439 13.57 -6.66 27.52
N PRO A 440 13.97 -5.78 26.57
CA PRO A 440 14.35 -6.22 25.23
C PRO A 440 15.65 -7.04 25.20
N GLN A 441 16.50 -6.90 26.23
CA GLN A 441 17.72 -7.70 26.34
C GLN A 441 17.45 -9.16 26.72
N SER A 442 16.24 -9.47 27.15
CA SER A 442 15.78 -10.83 27.42
C SER A 442 15.30 -11.57 26.15
N SER A 443 15.22 -10.90 24.99
CA SER A 443 14.90 -11.55 23.71
C SER A 443 15.90 -12.66 23.39
N LYS A 444 15.39 -13.76 22.84
CA LYS A 444 16.21 -14.88 22.38
C LYS A 444 16.94 -14.56 21.07
N ASP A 445 16.37 -13.69 20.23
CA ASP A 445 17.00 -13.28 18.97
C ASP A 445 18.13 -12.26 19.22
N PRO A 446 19.39 -12.62 18.89
CA PRO A 446 20.52 -11.70 19.03
C PRO A 446 20.39 -10.45 18.15
N ARG A 447 19.70 -10.54 17.00
CA ARG A 447 19.49 -9.40 16.10
C ARG A 447 18.61 -8.34 16.75
N THR A 448 17.57 -8.75 17.48
CA THR A 448 16.74 -7.83 18.27
C THR A 448 17.59 -7.06 19.30
N ARG A 449 18.42 -7.77 20.07
CA ARG A 449 19.30 -7.11 21.07
C ARG A 449 20.29 -6.15 20.41
N GLN A 450 20.92 -6.58 19.30
CA GLN A 450 21.87 -5.74 18.55
C GLN A 450 21.21 -4.48 17.98
N MET A 451 19.95 -4.58 17.52
CA MET A 451 19.22 -3.42 17.01
C MET A 451 18.85 -2.44 18.13
N VAL A 452 18.52 -2.94 19.33
CA VAL A 452 18.32 -2.10 20.52
C VAL A 452 19.61 -1.36 20.88
N ASP A 453 20.75 -2.06 20.89
CA ASP A 453 22.07 -1.45 21.15
C ASP A 453 22.43 -0.42 20.07
N ARG A 454 22.08 -0.69 18.81
CA ARG A 454 22.28 0.24 17.71
C ARG A 454 21.48 1.53 17.88
N LEU A 455 20.21 1.46 18.30
CA LEU A 455 19.41 2.64 18.62
C LEU A 455 20.05 3.47 19.74
N ALA A 456 20.63 2.82 20.76
CA ALA A 456 21.33 3.50 21.83
C ALA A 456 22.55 4.29 21.31
N MET A 457 23.28 3.79 20.29
CA MET A 457 24.37 4.53 19.63
C MET A 457 23.91 5.82 18.95
N TYR A 458 22.62 5.88 18.52
CA TYR A 458 22.02 7.10 17.97
C TYR A 458 21.37 8.01 19.00
N GLY A 459 21.52 7.69 20.29
CA GLY A 459 21.02 8.49 21.40
C GLY A 459 19.56 8.23 21.76
N TYR A 460 19.04 7.04 21.46
CA TYR A 460 17.68 6.63 21.80
C TYR A 460 17.67 5.43 22.74
N GLU A 461 16.84 5.50 23.80
CA GLU A 461 16.43 4.33 24.58
C GLU A 461 15.21 3.69 23.92
N ALA A 462 15.32 2.41 23.55
CA ALA A 462 14.18 1.63 23.09
C ALA A 462 13.43 1.04 24.29
N ARG A 463 12.14 1.34 24.39
CA ARG A 463 11.25 0.84 25.46
C ARG A 463 10.09 0.08 24.83
N PHE A 464 9.68 -1.02 25.47
CA PHE A 464 8.67 -1.92 24.95
C PHE A 464 7.63 -2.24 26.02
N PHE A 465 6.37 -2.33 25.62
CA PHE A 465 5.25 -2.54 26.53
C PHE A 465 4.35 -3.66 26.01
N ASP A 466 4.00 -4.61 26.89
CA ASP A 466 3.01 -5.64 26.59
C ASP A 466 1.61 -5.04 26.55
N THR A 467 1.06 -4.93 25.34
CA THR A 467 -0.20 -4.24 25.07
C THR A 467 -1.36 -5.25 24.85
N ARG A 468 -1.25 -6.47 25.36
CA ARG A 468 -2.34 -7.47 25.33
C ARG A 468 -3.51 -7.06 26.23
N ILE A 469 -4.52 -6.42 25.66
CA ILE A 469 -5.68 -5.94 26.43
C ILE A 469 -6.84 -6.92 26.35
N THR A 470 -7.44 -7.09 25.18
CA THR A 470 -8.64 -7.91 25.02
C THR A 470 -8.34 -9.35 24.63
N PHE A 471 -7.50 -9.54 23.64
CA PHE A 471 -7.25 -10.86 23.05
C PHE A 471 -5.97 -11.49 23.62
N PRO A 472 -5.89 -12.85 23.66
CA PRO A 472 -4.69 -13.57 24.07
C PRO A 472 -3.65 -13.65 22.94
N VAL A 473 -3.44 -12.54 22.25
CA VAL A 473 -2.49 -12.34 21.16
C VAL A 473 -1.43 -11.35 21.62
N PRO A 474 -0.13 -11.70 21.59
CA PRO A 474 0.95 -10.75 21.86
C PRO A 474 0.85 -9.52 20.97
N VAL A 475 0.78 -8.35 21.63
CA VAL A 475 0.90 -7.03 21.01
C VAL A 475 1.95 -6.26 21.78
N VAL A 476 2.93 -5.72 21.08
CA VAL A 476 4.03 -4.97 21.68
C VAL A 476 4.01 -3.55 21.15
N THR A 477 3.82 -2.57 22.05
CA THR A 477 4.06 -1.17 21.72
C THR A 477 5.53 -0.85 21.97
N ALA A 478 6.21 -0.33 20.96
CA ALA A 478 7.60 0.11 21.01
C ALA A 478 7.70 1.63 20.99
N VAL A 479 8.64 2.18 21.77
CA VAL A 479 8.89 3.62 21.82
C VAL A 479 10.40 3.87 21.84
N ALA A 480 10.91 4.59 20.86
CA ALA A 480 12.26 5.16 20.94
C ALA A 480 12.19 6.52 21.64
N VAL A 481 12.88 6.63 22.77
CA VAL A 481 12.91 7.83 23.60
C VAL A 481 14.30 8.48 23.48
N ARG A 482 14.35 9.72 23.01
CA ARG A 482 15.62 10.44 22.91
C ARG A 482 16.19 10.76 24.29
N THR A 483 17.44 10.34 24.56
CA THR A 483 18.03 10.37 25.89
C THR A 483 18.46 11.76 26.36
N ASP A 484 18.77 12.68 25.44
CA ASP A 484 19.14 14.07 25.76
C ASP A 484 17.95 15.03 25.85
N GLY A 485 16.71 14.53 25.60
CA GLY A 485 15.48 15.32 25.65
C GLY A 485 15.32 16.35 24.52
N GLY A 486 16.15 16.29 23.49
CA GLY A 486 16.08 17.19 22.34
C GLY A 486 14.96 16.86 21.34
N THR A 487 14.89 17.65 20.27
CA THR A 487 13.95 17.44 19.14
C THR A 487 14.15 16.06 18.52
N GLY A 488 13.08 15.41 18.08
CA GLY A 488 13.05 13.98 17.76
C GLY A 488 12.80 13.15 19.02
N THR A 489 12.02 13.68 19.97
CA THR A 489 11.89 13.20 21.35
C THR A 489 11.35 11.79 21.45
N LEU A 490 10.25 11.49 20.74
CA LEU A 490 9.57 10.19 20.77
C LEU A 490 9.30 9.71 19.34
N CYS A 491 9.51 8.40 19.14
CA CYS A 491 9.05 7.67 17.97
C CYS A 491 8.34 6.40 18.44
N PHE A 492 7.14 6.15 17.93
CA PHE A 492 6.31 5.02 18.29
C PHE A 492 6.23 4.03 17.15
N GLY A 493 6.02 2.76 17.50
CA GLY A 493 5.71 1.66 16.61
C GLY A 493 5.04 0.55 17.39
N ALA A 494 4.55 -0.46 16.71
CA ALA A 494 4.01 -1.66 17.35
C ALA A 494 4.29 -2.90 16.51
N GLY A 495 3.99 -4.05 17.09
CA GLY A 495 3.97 -5.33 16.40
C GLY A 495 3.03 -6.29 17.10
N ALA A 496 2.33 -7.10 16.33
CA ALA A 496 1.43 -8.13 16.82
C ALA A 496 1.68 -9.47 16.13
N GLY A 497 1.42 -10.54 16.85
CA GLY A 497 1.53 -11.91 16.33
C GLY A 497 1.51 -12.94 17.43
N LEU A 498 1.26 -14.18 17.07
CA LEU A 498 1.25 -15.29 18.05
C LEU A 498 2.65 -15.64 18.59
N ASP A 499 3.72 -15.20 17.91
CA ASP A 499 5.08 -15.26 18.43
C ASP A 499 5.46 -13.90 19.08
N PRO A 500 5.65 -13.86 20.41
CA PRO A 500 6.04 -12.63 21.11
C PRO A 500 7.37 -12.05 20.64
N GLU A 501 8.32 -12.88 20.20
CA GLU A 501 9.62 -12.44 19.69
C GLU A 501 9.43 -11.70 18.36
N ALA A 502 8.54 -12.21 17.48
CA ALA A 502 8.19 -11.56 16.24
C ALA A 502 7.44 -10.22 16.48
N ALA A 503 6.51 -10.19 17.46
CA ALA A 503 5.81 -8.96 17.84
C ALA A 503 6.78 -7.88 18.37
N LEU A 504 7.75 -8.27 19.19
CA LEU A 504 8.80 -7.37 19.68
C LEU A 504 9.68 -6.85 18.54
N ALA A 505 10.11 -7.76 17.65
CA ALA A 505 10.96 -7.40 16.50
C ALA A 505 10.24 -6.47 15.52
N GLY A 506 8.92 -6.67 15.28
CA GLY A 506 8.10 -5.80 14.44
C GLY A 506 8.08 -4.36 14.96
N GLY A 507 7.69 -4.17 16.21
CA GLY A 507 7.68 -2.84 16.82
C GLY A 507 9.08 -2.18 16.89
N LEU A 508 10.13 -2.98 17.13
CA LEU A 508 11.50 -2.49 17.09
C LEU A 508 11.91 -2.01 15.69
N CYS A 509 11.53 -2.75 14.65
CA CYS A 509 11.85 -2.39 13.26
C CYS A 509 11.26 -1.03 12.87
N GLU A 510 10.01 -0.76 13.25
CA GLU A 510 9.36 0.53 13.01
C GLU A 510 10.10 1.68 13.68
N ILE A 511 10.33 1.60 14.99
CA ILE A 511 11.04 2.67 15.71
C ILE A 511 12.50 2.82 15.28
N ALA A 512 13.17 1.74 14.88
CA ALA A 512 14.55 1.78 14.39
C ALA A 512 14.65 2.50 13.05
N THR A 513 13.65 2.31 12.18
CA THR A 513 13.59 2.98 10.88
C THR A 513 13.35 4.48 11.04
N ASP A 514 12.40 4.86 11.89
CA ASP A 514 11.87 6.22 11.90
C ASP A 514 12.48 7.16 12.95
N ALA A 515 13.03 6.67 14.05
CA ALA A 515 13.49 7.53 15.14
C ALA A 515 14.50 8.60 14.67
N VAL A 516 15.48 8.22 13.85
CA VAL A 516 16.51 9.14 13.34
C VAL A 516 15.90 10.09 12.29
N ASN A 517 14.99 9.61 11.46
CA ASN A 517 14.29 10.38 10.43
C ASN A 517 13.37 11.44 11.04
N ILE A 518 12.60 11.07 12.08
CA ILE A 518 11.74 12.00 12.83
C ILE A 518 12.54 13.15 13.41
N ARG A 519 13.76 12.89 13.93
CA ARG A 519 14.65 13.93 14.43
C ARG A 519 14.91 15.02 13.37
N GLY A 520 15.42 14.64 12.21
CA GLY A 520 15.74 15.59 11.14
C GLY A 520 14.50 16.31 10.60
N ARG A 521 13.36 15.61 10.50
CA ARG A 521 12.08 16.20 10.07
C ARG A 521 11.54 17.17 11.11
N ALA A 522 11.57 16.82 12.39
CA ALA A 522 11.10 17.69 13.48
C ALA A 522 11.96 18.95 13.63
N GLU A 523 13.26 18.87 13.38
CA GLU A 523 14.15 20.06 13.36
C GLU A 523 13.78 21.01 12.21
N ARG A 524 13.52 20.51 11.00
CA ARG A 524 13.11 21.32 9.83
C ARG A 524 11.72 21.93 10.01
N ASP A 525 10.76 21.17 10.50
CA ASP A 525 9.34 21.53 10.55
C ASP A 525 8.90 22.15 11.88
N GLY A 526 9.81 22.48 12.76
CA GLY A 526 9.56 22.84 14.16
C GLY A 526 8.50 23.95 14.36
N VAL A 527 8.39 24.91 13.44
CA VAL A 527 7.35 25.96 13.52
C VAL A 527 5.96 25.37 13.30
N ARG A 528 5.80 24.53 12.26
CA ARG A 528 4.55 23.85 11.93
C ARG A 528 4.12 22.91 13.05
N LEU A 529 5.04 22.12 13.55
CA LEU A 529 4.80 21.15 14.61
C LEU A 529 4.37 21.82 15.92
N ARG A 530 5.01 22.93 16.34
CA ARG A 530 4.56 23.71 17.52
C ARG A 530 3.16 24.28 17.35
N ALA A 531 2.80 24.69 16.12
CA ALA A 531 1.43 25.11 15.85
C ALA A 531 0.43 23.96 15.99
N MET A 532 0.81 22.71 15.63
CA MET A 532 0.00 21.51 15.87
C MET A 532 -0.06 21.14 17.35
N ALA A 533 1.04 21.22 18.08
CA ALA A 533 1.07 20.95 19.52
C ALA A 533 0.21 21.93 20.33
N ALA A 534 0.10 23.19 19.87
CA ALA A 534 -0.76 24.20 20.46
C ALA A 534 -2.25 24.05 20.07
N ASP A 535 -2.54 23.41 18.93
CA ASP A 535 -3.89 23.20 18.40
C ASP A 535 -3.91 21.90 17.57
N PHE A 536 -4.36 20.82 18.21
CA PHE A 536 -4.46 19.51 17.57
C PHE A 536 -5.40 19.46 16.36
N GLY A 537 -6.32 20.44 16.23
CA GLY A 537 -7.11 20.60 15.00
C GLY A 537 -6.28 20.76 13.73
N LYS A 538 -4.99 21.09 13.85
CA LYS A 538 -4.02 21.19 12.74
C LYS A 538 -3.29 19.89 12.43
N VAL A 539 -3.49 18.83 13.20
CA VAL A 539 -3.05 17.46 12.88
C VAL A 539 -4.06 16.89 11.89
N LEU A 540 -3.71 16.88 10.61
CA LEU A 540 -4.65 16.60 9.51
C LEU A 540 -4.35 15.32 8.74
N ALA A 541 -3.08 14.94 8.66
CA ALA A 541 -2.60 13.85 7.82
C ALA A 541 -1.89 12.77 8.64
N LEU A 542 -1.69 11.60 8.03
CA LEU A 542 -1.00 10.46 8.62
C LEU A 542 0.34 10.87 9.22
N HIS A 543 1.21 11.51 8.46
CA HIS A 543 2.55 11.87 8.90
C HIS A 543 2.58 12.95 10.01
N ASP A 544 1.50 13.69 10.23
CA ASP A 544 1.44 14.68 11.31
C ASP A 544 1.43 14.01 12.69
N HIS A 545 0.80 12.83 12.79
CA HIS A 545 0.64 12.07 14.03
C HIS A 545 1.97 11.69 14.69
N PRO A 546 2.89 10.96 14.02
CA PRO A 546 4.20 10.67 14.63
C PRO A 546 5.08 11.91 14.74
N LEU A 547 5.05 12.83 13.76
CA LEU A 547 5.96 13.96 13.74
C LEU A 547 5.74 14.95 14.87
N VAL A 548 4.51 15.19 15.32
CA VAL A 548 4.25 16.11 16.43
C VAL A 548 4.91 15.62 17.73
N TYR A 549 5.13 14.32 17.90
CA TYR A 549 5.83 13.72 19.04
C TYR A 549 7.37 13.82 18.95
N GLY A 550 7.88 14.31 17.84
CA GLY A 550 9.25 14.77 17.74
C GLY A 550 9.54 16.03 18.58
N LEU A 551 8.51 16.71 19.11
CA LEU A 551 8.67 17.87 20.00
C LEU A 551 8.76 17.46 21.47
N PRO A 552 9.68 18.01 22.27
CA PRO A 552 9.83 17.70 23.69
C PRO A 552 8.56 17.95 24.52
N GLU A 553 7.81 19.00 24.22
CA GLU A 553 6.58 19.35 24.91
C GLU A 553 5.47 18.29 24.80
N MET A 554 5.50 17.47 23.76
CA MET A 554 4.52 16.39 23.57
C MET A 554 4.78 15.15 24.43
N ALA A 555 5.98 15.00 24.98
CA ALA A 555 6.36 13.86 25.82
C ALA A 555 5.46 13.69 27.06
N SER A 556 4.91 14.79 27.58
CA SER A 556 3.99 14.77 28.73
C SER A 556 2.73 13.94 28.47
N HIS A 557 2.25 13.87 27.23
CA HIS A 557 1.07 13.08 26.84
C HIS A 557 1.32 11.57 26.86
N ALA A 558 2.59 11.12 26.86
CA ALA A 558 3.00 9.73 26.98
C ALA A 558 3.45 9.36 28.42
N SER A 559 3.32 10.27 29.39
CA SER A 559 3.81 10.07 30.77
C SER A 559 3.16 8.88 31.49
N PHE A 560 1.92 8.53 31.16
CA PHE A 560 1.23 7.35 31.70
C PHE A 560 1.94 6.04 31.36
N LEU A 561 2.64 5.99 30.24
CA LEU A 561 3.41 4.86 29.74
C LEU A 561 4.88 4.98 30.16
N LEU A 562 5.51 6.13 29.87
CA LEU A 562 6.96 6.35 30.03
C LEU A 562 7.37 6.78 31.44
N GLY A 563 6.46 7.36 32.22
CA GLY A 563 6.74 7.87 33.57
C GLY A 563 6.76 6.79 34.67
N ARG A 564 6.37 5.56 34.35
CA ARG A 564 6.38 4.46 35.32
C ARG A 564 7.81 4.01 35.61
N ARG A 565 8.14 3.88 36.91
CA ARG A 565 9.37 3.27 37.43
C ARG A 565 9.00 1.90 37.99
N GLY A 566 9.03 0.88 37.17
CA GLY A 566 8.88 -0.51 37.55
C GLY A 566 10.03 -1.36 36.99
N PRO A 567 10.21 -2.61 37.44
CA PRO A 567 11.16 -3.50 36.79
C PRO A 567 10.70 -3.77 35.35
N LYS A 568 11.64 -3.82 34.42
CA LYS A 568 11.42 -4.39 33.10
C LYS A 568 11.30 -5.89 33.26
N LEU A 569 10.26 -6.50 32.70
CA LEU A 569 9.99 -7.93 32.84
C LEU A 569 10.61 -8.72 31.69
N PRO A 570 11.30 -9.83 31.96
CA PRO A 570 11.81 -10.70 30.91
C PRO A 570 10.68 -11.26 30.04
N MET A 571 10.95 -11.46 28.74
CA MET A 571 10.02 -12.10 27.79
C MET A 571 9.53 -13.46 28.31
N ALA A 572 10.45 -14.27 28.89
CA ALA A 572 10.13 -15.59 29.42
C ALA A 572 9.18 -15.55 30.62
N GLU A 573 9.08 -14.44 31.35
CA GLU A 573 8.13 -14.25 32.44
C GLU A 573 6.75 -13.82 31.92
N LEU A 574 6.72 -12.81 31.06
CA LEU A 574 5.48 -12.27 30.49
C LEU A 574 4.73 -13.27 29.61
N TYR A 575 5.48 -14.10 28.91
CA TYR A 575 4.98 -15.08 27.94
C TYR A 575 5.28 -16.52 28.37
N ALA A 576 5.32 -16.76 29.68
CA ALA A 576 5.54 -18.09 30.26
C ALA A 576 4.44 -19.10 29.84
N PRO A 577 4.73 -20.41 29.89
CA PRO A 577 3.70 -21.43 29.77
C PRO A 577 2.58 -21.20 30.79
N GLY A 578 1.34 -21.11 30.33
CA GLY A 578 0.18 -20.73 31.14
C GLY A 578 -0.13 -19.23 31.22
N ALA A 579 0.69 -18.38 30.64
CA ALA A 579 0.30 -17.00 30.35
C ALA A 579 -0.92 -16.98 29.39
N ARG A 580 -1.65 -15.86 29.39
CA ARG A 580 -2.80 -15.67 28.50
C ARG A 580 -2.32 -15.55 27.05
N MET A 581 -2.17 -16.69 26.36
CA MET A 581 -1.72 -16.82 24.98
C MET A 581 -2.48 -17.91 24.25
N LEU A 582 -2.66 -17.75 22.94
CA LEU A 582 -3.15 -18.83 22.09
C LEU A 582 -2.02 -19.83 21.81
N PRO A 583 -2.34 -21.15 21.74
CA PRO A 583 -1.36 -22.15 21.32
C PRO A 583 -1.06 -21.98 19.82
N VAL A 584 0.19 -22.21 19.45
CA VAL A 584 0.68 -22.15 18.06
C VAL A 584 0.76 -23.56 17.48
N SER A 585 0.37 -23.71 16.23
CA SER A 585 0.45 -24.96 15.45
C SER A 585 1.48 -24.87 14.33
N ASP A 586 1.71 -25.98 13.61
CA ASP A 586 2.53 -26.01 12.40
C ASP A 586 1.73 -25.69 11.13
N ASP A 587 0.43 -25.40 11.27
CA ASP A 587 -0.48 -25.04 10.18
C ASP A 587 -1.13 -23.69 10.44
N LEU A 588 -1.03 -22.76 9.48
CA LEU A 588 -1.62 -21.42 9.59
C LEU A 588 -3.15 -21.44 9.68
N ARG A 589 -3.82 -22.41 9.05
CA ARG A 589 -5.26 -22.56 9.18
C ARG A 589 -5.67 -22.68 10.65
N ASP A 590 -5.02 -23.60 11.38
CA ASP A 590 -5.36 -23.86 12.78
C ASP A 590 -5.10 -22.62 13.65
N ASP A 591 -4.04 -21.86 13.35
CA ASP A 591 -3.74 -20.62 14.07
C ASP A 591 -4.76 -19.53 13.77
N VAL A 592 -5.18 -19.37 12.51
CA VAL A 592 -6.24 -18.43 12.11
C VAL A 592 -7.57 -18.82 12.77
N GLU A 593 -7.95 -20.09 12.74
CA GLU A 593 -9.18 -20.58 13.38
C GLU A 593 -9.20 -20.21 14.86
N ARG A 594 -8.11 -20.45 15.60
CA ARG A 594 -8.01 -20.07 17.03
C ARG A 594 -8.09 -18.56 17.26
N CYS A 595 -7.47 -17.76 16.38
CA CYS A 595 -7.57 -16.30 16.46
C CYS A 595 -9.02 -15.84 16.20
N VAL A 596 -9.68 -16.39 15.19
CA VAL A 596 -11.08 -16.12 14.88
C VAL A 596 -11.99 -16.55 16.04
N GLU A 597 -11.77 -17.73 16.63
CA GLU A 597 -12.51 -18.19 17.80
C GLU A 597 -12.34 -17.26 19.01
N ALA A 598 -11.12 -16.75 19.26
CA ALA A 598 -10.86 -15.79 20.32
C ALA A 598 -11.60 -14.45 20.09
N VAL A 599 -11.66 -13.99 18.86
CA VAL A 599 -12.34 -12.74 18.48
C VAL A 599 -13.86 -12.92 18.54
N THR A 600 -14.38 -14.01 17.98
CA THR A 600 -15.82 -14.31 17.97
C THR A 600 -16.36 -14.66 19.36
N GLY A 601 -15.56 -15.37 20.17
CA GLY A 601 -15.85 -15.62 21.57
C GLY A 601 -15.93 -14.36 22.43
N ALA A 602 -15.27 -13.27 22.02
CA ALA A 602 -15.39 -11.96 22.63
C ALA A 602 -16.59 -11.14 22.09
N GLY A 603 -17.39 -11.71 21.19
CA GLY A 603 -18.62 -11.11 20.65
C GLY A 603 -18.47 -10.33 19.34
N PHE A 604 -17.29 -10.38 18.71
CA PHE A 604 -17.03 -9.69 17.43
C PHE A 604 -17.23 -10.64 16.25
N ASP A 605 -17.30 -10.07 15.04
CA ASP A 605 -17.21 -10.81 13.78
C ASP A 605 -15.85 -10.58 13.14
N VAL A 606 -15.40 -11.52 12.32
CA VAL A 606 -14.22 -11.37 11.46
C VAL A 606 -14.70 -11.50 10.02
N ILE A 607 -14.67 -10.40 9.29
CA ILE A 607 -15.10 -10.33 7.90
C ILE A 607 -13.86 -10.25 7.01
N VAL A 608 -13.81 -11.11 5.99
CA VAL A 608 -12.72 -11.16 5.01
C VAL A 608 -13.24 -10.73 3.66
N VAL A 609 -12.56 -9.78 3.01
CA VAL A 609 -12.81 -9.40 1.62
C VAL A 609 -11.57 -9.76 0.81
N ASP A 610 -11.74 -10.65 -0.18
CA ASP A 610 -10.65 -11.02 -1.09
C ASP A 610 -10.38 -9.87 -2.09
N GLN A 611 -9.19 -9.27 -1.99
CA GLN A 611 -8.72 -8.21 -2.87
C GLN A 611 -7.71 -8.70 -3.90
N THR A 612 -7.43 -10.01 -3.95
CA THR A 612 -6.38 -10.59 -4.78
C THR A 612 -6.58 -10.24 -6.25
N LEU A 613 -5.56 -9.61 -6.83
CA LEU A 613 -5.50 -9.35 -8.27
C LEU A 613 -5.08 -10.61 -9.02
N PRO A 614 -5.55 -10.80 -10.28
CA PRO A 614 -5.18 -11.97 -11.07
C PRO A 614 -3.66 -12.18 -11.20
N GLU A 615 -2.88 -11.12 -11.39
CA GLU A 615 -1.42 -11.18 -11.46
C GLU A 615 -0.75 -11.60 -10.15
N GLN A 616 -1.38 -11.34 -9.01
CA GLN A 616 -0.90 -11.82 -7.71
C GLN A 616 -1.09 -13.34 -7.57
N ARG A 617 -2.22 -13.87 -8.04
CA ARG A 617 -2.46 -15.33 -8.06
C ARG A 617 -1.42 -16.07 -8.88
N ASP A 618 -1.01 -15.50 -10.02
CA ASP A 618 0.07 -16.07 -10.86
C ASP A 618 1.40 -16.13 -10.14
N LEU A 619 1.63 -15.23 -9.18
CA LEU A 619 2.81 -15.22 -8.30
C LEU A 619 2.63 -16.09 -7.04
N GLY A 620 1.46 -16.72 -6.89
CA GLY A 620 1.10 -17.46 -5.68
C GLY A 620 0.95 -16.55 -4.47
N LEU A 621 0.41 -15.35 -4.68
CA LEU A 621 0.10 -14.36 -3.66
C LEU A 621 -1.40 -14.15 -3.52
N HIS A 622 -1.83 -13.87 -2.31
CA HIS A 622 -3.20 -13.54 -1.96
C HIS A 622 -3.22 -12.26 -1.15
N THR A 623 -4.18 -11.39 -1.41
CA THR A 623 -4.38 -10.14 -0.65
C THR A 623 -5.82 -10.09 -0.17
N VAL A 624 -6.00 -9.76 1.10
CA VAL A 624 -7.31 -9.62 1.73
C VAL A 624 -7.41 -8.28 2.48
N CYS A 625 -8.63 -7.85 2.74
CA CYS A 625 -8.94 -6.86 3.77
C CYS A 625 -9.74 -7.55 4.87
N VAL A 626 -9.23 -7.51 6.10
CA VAL A 626 -9.88 -8.04 7.30
C VAL A 626 -10.56 -6.89 8.04
N ILE A 627 -11.85 -7.02 8.29
CA ILE A 627 -12.64 -6.06 9.06
C ILE A 627 -13.22 -6.75 10.28
N VAL A 628 -13.05 -6.16 11.45
CA VAL A 628 -13.63 -6.64 12.70
C VAL A 628 -14.53 -5.56 13.28
N PRO A 629 -15.83 -5.58 12.96
CA PRO A 629 -16.77 -4.58 13.44
C PRO A 629 -16.80 -4.52 14.96
N GLY A 630 -16.70 -3.34 15.52
CA GLY A 630 -16.64 -3.11 16.96
C GLY A 630 -15.23 -2.90 17.52
N LEU A 631 -14.17 -3.32 16.85
CA LEU A 631 -12.80 -2.93 17.19
C LEU A 631 -12.53 -1.49 16.78
N LEU A 632 -11.57 -0.86 17.43
CA LEU A 632 -11.26 0.55 17.23
C LEU A 632 -10.49 0.75 15.91
N PRO A 633 -11.06 1.51 14.96
CA PRO A 633 -10.33 1.83 13.74
C PRO A 633 -9.29 2.92 14.01
N ILE A 634 -8.12 2.79 13.38
CA ILE A 634 -7.15 3.87 13.38
C ILE A 634 -7.52 4.91 12.32
N ASP A 635 -7.58 6.17 12.73
CA ASP A 635 -7.91 7.29 11.85
C ASP A 635 -6.83 8.36 11.90
N PHE A 636 -6.49 8.94 10.77
CA PHE A 636 -5.53 10.02 10.67
C PHE A 636 -6.22 11.38 10.49
N GLY A 637 -5.72 12.36 11.28
CA GLY A 637 -6.35 13.66 11.49
C GLY A 637 -7.18 13.69 12.78
N TRP A 638 -6.86 14.65 13.67
CA TRP A 638 -7.45 14.71 15.00
C TRP A 638 -8.98 14.77 15.02
N GLN A 639 -9.58 15.49 14.07
CA GLN A 639 -11.04 15.63 14.00
C GLN A 639 -11.76 14.39 13.47
N ARG A 640 -11.02 13.37 12.98
CA ARG A 640 -11.56 12.16 12.34
C ARG A 640 -11.57 10.93 13.26
N GLN A 641 -11.23 11.07 14.55
CA GLN A 641 -11.03 9.97 15.49
C GLN A 641 -12.35 9.26 15.85
N ARG A 642 -12.77 8.27 15.04
CA ARG A 642 -13.96 7.43 15.31
C ARG A 642 -13.82 6.64 16.60
N ALA A 643 -12.61 6.13 16.87
CA ALA A 643 -12.27 5.33 18.04
C ALA A 643 -12.73 5.98 19.36
N LEU A 644 -12.58 7.30 19.51
CA LEU A 644 -12.96 8.05 20.72
C LEU A 644 -14.47 8.04 21.00
N ARG A 645 -15.29 7.72 20.00
CA ARG A 645 -16.75 7.73 20.08
C ARG A 645 -17.36 6.33 20.21
N MET A 646 -16.60 5.29 19.94
CA MET A 646 -17.06 3.91 20.02
C MET A 646 -17.22 3.47 21.48
N PRO A 647 -18.27 2.70 21.81
CA PRO A 647 -18.49 2.19 23.18
C PRO A 647 -17.27 1.43 23.73
N ARG A 648 -16.58 0.69 22.87
CA ARG A 648 -15.40 -0.08 23.19
C ARG A 648 -14.28 0.73 23.84
N MET A 649 -14.07 1.99 23.41
CA MET A 649 -13.07 2.89 24.01
C MET A 649 -13.31 3.09 25.51
N ARG A 650 -14.56 3.05 25.95
CA ARG A 650 -14.92 3.26 27.35
C ARG A 650 -14.93 1.96 28.16
N THR A 651 -15.35 0.87 27.55
CA THR A 651 -15.64 -0.39 28.26
C THR A 651 -14.46 -1.37 28.31
N ALA A 652 -13.59 -1.39 27.30
CA ALA A 652 -12.61 -2.47 27.10
C ALA A 652 -11.60 -2.59 28.25
N LEU A 653 -11.06 -1.48 28.75
CA LEU A 653 -10.06 -1.53 29.83
C LEU A 653 -10.67 -1.97 31.17
N HIS A 654 -11.93 -1.65 31.43
CA HIS A 654 -12.65 -2.15 32.59
C HIS A 654 -12.92 -3.67 32.46
N ALA A 655 -13.42 -4.09 31.29
CA ALA A 655 -13.65 -5.50 31.02
C ALA A 655 -12.37 -6.36 31.10
N ALA A 656 -11.21 -5.77 30.74
CA ALA A 656 -9.91 -6.41 30.88
C ALA A 656 -9.31 -6.35 32.31
N GLY A 657 -10.01 -5.76 33.27
CA GLY A 657 -9.53 -5.59 34.65
C GLY A 657 -8.40 -4.57 34.84
N LEU A 658 -8.10 -3.77 33.82
CA LEU A 658 -7.07 -2.72 33.84
C LEU A 658 -7.56 -1.41 34.43
N ARG A 659 -8.87 -1.27 34.64
CA ARG A 659 -9.55 -0.12 35.25
C ARG A 659 -10.66 -0.61 36.17
N GLU A 660 -10.88 0.09 37.29
CA GLU A 660 -11.92 -0.23 38.25
C GLU A 660 -13.33 0.08 37.71
N ARG A 661 -13.45 0.98 36.76
CA ARG A 661 -14.68 1.40 36.12
C ARG A 661 -14.49 1.72 34.64
N GLU A 662 -15.57 1.86 33.94
CA GLU A 662 -15.57 2.36 32.58
C GLU A 662 -15.02 3.80 32.49
N LEU A 663 -14.34 4.11 31.39
CA LEU A 663 -13.74 5.42 31.17
C LEU A 663 -14.80 6.47 30.83
N ARG A 664 -14.64 7.66 31.40
CA ARG A 664 -15.38 8.87 31.01
C ARG A 664 -14.57 9.66 29.99
N ALA A 665 -15.20 10.66 29.37
CA ALA A 665 -14.51 11.51 28.39
C ALA A 665 -13.25 12.18 28.96
N ASP A 666 -13.31 12.64 30.21
CA ASP A 666 -12.20 13.32 30.89
C ASP A 666 -11.05 12.37 31.30
N ASP A 667 -11.29 11.06 31.30
CA ASP A 667 -10.26 10.07 31.58
C ASP A 667 -9.36 9.81 30.35
N LEU A 668 -9.84 10.16 29.16
CA LEU A 668 -9.13 9.88 27.91
C LEU A 668 -7.92 10.80 27.71
N ASN A 669 -6.92 10.29 27.01
CA ASN A 669 -5.79 11.09 26.56
C ASN A 669 -6.29 12.13 25.55
N PRO A 670 -6.10 13.45 25.80
CA PRO A 670 -6.60 14.51 24.93
C PRO A 670 -5.72 14.73 23.68
N ALA A 671 -4.63 13.98 23.53
CA ALA A 671 -3.68 14.15 22.43
C ALA A 671 -3.88 13.10 21.32
N PRO A 672 -3.64 13.46 20.07
CA PRO A 672 -3.70 12.51 18.95
C PRO A 672 -2.77 11.31 19.21
N HIS A 673 -3.11 10.14 18.67
CA HIS A 673 -2.22 8.99 18.78
C HIS A 673 -0.91 9.24 18.00
N PRO A 674 0.24 8.75 18.49
CA PRO A 674 1.53 8.95 17.83
C PRO A 674 1.86 7.90 16.78
N PHE A 675 0.96 6.99 16.48
CA PHE A 675 1.20 5.86 15.59
C PHE A 675 1.32 6.34 14.14
N PRO A 676 2.33 5.82 13.34
CA PRO A 676 2.56 6.18 11.94
C PRO A 676 1.53 5.60 10.97
#